data_9f422726511fff044091ccf16b614ff2
#
_entry.id   9f422726511fff044091ccf16b614ff2
#
_cell.length_a   1.000
_cell.length_b   1.000
_cell.length_c   1.000
_cell.angle_alpha   90.00
_cell.angle_beta   90.00
_cell.angle_gamma   90.00
#
_symmetry.space_group_name_H-M   'P 1'
#
loop_
_entity.id
_entity.type
_entity.pdbx_description
1 polymer ?
#
loop_
_entity_poly.entity_id
_entity_poly.type
_entity_poly.pdbx_seq_one_letter_code
_entity_poly.pdbx_strand_id
1 'polypeptide(L)'
;MKFNKAKSMLACAITLALSTHAALAAEQAKEKKVERIVVSGTPAGVGIRKIDASYAVTNIDSSQIIKLSPKSTADLFKAVPGVWVESSGGESGANVFVRGFPGGGDAPFLTLSIEGSPVYPAPTLSFLENSSLFRIDETIETMEALRGGPNPVLSNGQPGLTTNFRLKRGSEDTQGLFKYTTSDYDLQRVDAVVSGEITDDLYFMVGGYVKSSPGIRDAGFTSEKGSQFTINITKELDNGELNFYTRQTDDHGAWYLPTPLNVDGIDAQYTQLGTLNRQATIFTGPNAQPHDIDLGDGRGWDGHVSGGSIKLEFDNGWQFXDRXNITKGDANTFGLVPNGSATTXGEVADNGQTAFGAVTXTEYASDTAIQQLGRWVVLKEISSFTNDLAFSKQFGDLSATFGYYTASTSASDWWSLGNTAYHVLEAGGELLNGIECNQNTDGCGFNYDISSTGDARTNALYFTSQYKFADAFTLDLGVRKENHDVQYSVDEDLDGIITKTVDYNESKTSWTTGLNYSINDDMGVFARVNRGYKMPYFDDFRDNFGAYQGGEKLIKEVTQGELGYKLISDTTDFYATFFVNEVKGDTFVSRPGVPAEILTNEAYGVELDYNFNHESGFSVNLNTTLQQTEITESPENKGNEAQRQPKWQVRVTPSYDFEVDGMYATLYGTISAVDDRFGNNENTVTLDGYEKVDLGLIIEPMEGIKLQLAIDNLTDEQGITEGDPRNADAPNGRYIMPRTTRLSVSYAF
;
A
#
# COMPACT_ATOMS: atom_id res chain seq x y z
N MET A 1 7.39 0.08 -32.46
CA MET A 1 6.91 -1.29 -32.79
C MET A 1 6.28 -2.02 -31.58
N LYS A 2 6.59 -1.63 -30.35
CA LYS A 2 6.04 -2.25 -29.10
C LYS A 2 4.57 -1.86 -28.84
N PHE A 3 4.14 -0.69 -29.30
CA PHE A 3 2.79 -0.13 -29.04
C PHE A 3 1.65 -0.94 -29.66
N ASN A 4 1.89 -1.60 -30.80
CA ASN A 4 0.85 -2.35 -31.50
C ASN A 4 0.54 -3.72 -30.88
N LYS A 5 1.52 -4.33 -30.20
CA LYS A 5 1.30 -5.64 -29.56
C LYS A 5 0.42 -5.54 -28.31
N ALA A 6 0.64 -4.51 -27.49
CA ALA A 6 -0.15 -4.29 -26.28
C ALA A 6 -1.62 -4.00 -26.61
N LYS A 7 -1.85 -3.18 -27.63
CA LYS A 7 -3.21 -2.88 -28.12
C LYS A 7 -3.91 -4.12 -28.67
N SER A 8 -3.15 -4.98 -29.36
CA SER A 8 -3.68 -6.25 -29.90
C SER A 8 -4.03 -7.24 -28.77
N MET A 9 -3.17 -7.36 -27.77
CA MET A 9 -3.43 -8.25 -26.63
C MET A 9 -4.61 -7.75 -25.80
N LEU A 10 -4.70 -6.44 -25.58
CA LEU A 10 -5.81 -5.83 -24.86
C LEU A 10 -7.12 -6.03 -25.62
N ALA A 11 -7.11 -5.83 -26.93
CA ALA A 11 -8.28 -6.06 -27.78
C ALA A 11 -8.70 -7.54 -27.76
N CYS A 12 -7.72 -8.46 -27.82
CA CYS A 12 -8.00 -9.89 -27.74
C CYS A 12 -8.56 -10.30 -26.37
N ALA A 13 -7.99 -9.77 -25.29
CA ALA A 13 -8.47 -10.08 -23.93
C ALA A 13 -9.89 -9.54 -23.70
N ILE A 14 -10.16 -8.32 -24.15
CA ILE A 14 -11.49 -7.71 -24.05
C ILE A 14 -12.49 -8.45 -24.96
N THR A 15 -12.07 -8.82 -26.17
CA THR A 15 -12.93 -9.54 -27.11
C THR A 15 -13.23 -10.96 -26.60
N LEU A 16 -12.25 -11.64 -26.00
CA LEU A 16 -12.46 -12.95 -25.40
C LEU A 16 -13.43 -12.86 -24.20
N ALA A 17 -13.25 -11.85 -23.36
CA ALA A 17 -14.13 -11.64 -22.20
C ALA A 17 -15.57 -11.31 -22.63
N LEU A 18 -15.74 -10.54 -23.71
CA LEU A 18 -17.06 -10.14 -24.19
C LEU A 18 -17.75 -11.22 -25.03
N SER A 19 -16.98 -12.02 -25.78
CA SER A 19 -17.58 -13.05 -26.67
C SER A 19 -18.08 -14.27 -25.87
N THR A 20 -17.58 -14.53 -24.68
CA THR A 20 -18.08 -15.62 -23.85
C THR A 20 -19.46 -15.33 -23.24
N HIS A 21 -19.84 -14.06 -23.14
CA HIS A 21 -21.13 -13.66 -22.57
C HIS A 21 -22.34 -13.93 -23.46
N ALA A 22 -22.16 -13.85 -24.78
CA ALA A 22 -23.29 -13.99 -25.71
C ALA A 22 -23.77 -15.44 -25.87
N ALA A 23 -22.91 -16.42 -25.54
CA ALA A 23 -23.21 -17.83 -25.79
C ALA A 23 -23.76 -18.59 -24.56
N LEU A 24 -23.66 -18.01 -23.34
CA LEU A 24 -23.89 -18.73 -22.09
C LEU A 24 -25.14 -18.27 -21.31
N ALA A 25 -25.93 -17.37 -21.86
CA ALA A 25 -27.10 -16.83 -21.15
C ALA A 25 -28.31 -17.78 -21.09
N ALA A 26 -28.17 -19.00 -21.58
CA ALA A 26 -29.29 -19.94 -21.65
C ALA A 26 -29.01 -21.18 -20.82
N GLU A 27 -29.75 -21.29 -19.75
CA GLU A 27 -29.94 -22.51 -18.94
C GLU A 27 -29.04 -22.63 -17.69
N GLN A 28 -29.57 -22.15 -16.57
CA GLN A 28 -29.08 -22.57 -15.25
C GLN A 28 -30.25 -22.82 -14.28
N ALA A 29 -30.13 -23.93 -13.57
CA ALA A 29 -31.03 -24.24 -12.47
C ALA A 29 -30.82 -23.22 -11.32
N LYS A 30 -31.91 -22.79 -10.69
CA LYS A 30 -31.87 -21.86 -9.57
C LYS A 30 -31.21 -22.47 -8.35
N GLU A 31 -29.89 -22.33 -8.22
CA GLU A 31 -29.23 -22.51 -6.94
C GLU A 31 -29.51 -21.29 -6.07
N LYS A 32 -29.50 -21.49 -4.77
CA LYS A 32 -29.80 -20.42 -3.80
C LYS A 32 -28.72 -19.33 -3.92
N LYS A 33 -29.14 -18.14 -4.23
CA LYS A 33 -28.25 -16.99 -4.46
C LYS A 33 -27.47 -16.66 -3.18
N VAL A 34 -26.17 -16.70 -3.24
CA VAL A 34 -25.31 -16.32 -2.11
C VAL A 34 -25.35 -14.79 -1.99
N GLU A 35 -25.82 -14.31 -0.86
CA GLU A 35 -25.90 -12.88 -0.60
C GLU A 35 -24.49 -12.33 -0.36
N ARG A 36 -24.07 -11.42 -1.22
CA ARG A 36 -22.72 -10.83 -1.14
C ARG A 36 -22.77 -9.57 -0.29
N ILE A 37 -22.19 -9.66 0.89
CA ILE A 37 -22.18 -8.60 1.90
C ILE A 37 -20.81 -7.91 1.88
N VAL A 38 -20.80 -6.60 1.96
CA VAL A 38 -19.59 -5.79 2.16
C VAL A 38 -19.75 -5.02 3.47
N VAL A 39 -18.64 -4.78 4.14
CA VAL A 39 -18.61 -4.11 5.44
C VAL A 39 -17.94 -2.74 5.33
N SER A 40 -16.94 -2.61 4.46
CA SER A 40 -16.25 -1.32 4.24
C SER A 40 -17.23 -0.29 3.66
N GLY A 41 -17.17 0.92 4.19
CA GLY A 41 -18.06 1.99 3.77
C GLY A 41 -19.44 1.94 4.44
N THR A 42 -19.59 1.12 5.49
CA THR A 42 -20.83 1.06 6.26
C THR A 42 -20.61 1.56 7.68
N PRO A 43 -21.60 2.21 8.28
CA PRO A 43 -21.44 2.68 9.66
C PRO A 43 -21.35 1.49 10.62
N ALA A 44 -20.43 1.60 11.58
CA ALA A 44 -20.22 0.61 12.65
C ALA A 44 -19.97 -0.82 12.13
N GLY A 45 -19.58 -0.96 10.86
CA GLY A 45 -19.30 -2.27 10.28
C GLY A 45 -20.54 -3.13 10.04
N VAL A 46 -21.71 -2.53 9.96
CA VAL A 46 -22.94 -3.26 9.61
C VAL A 46 -22.89 -3.58 8.11
N GLY A 47 -22.97 -4.85 7.76
CA GLY A 47 -22.87 -5.26 6.36
C GLY A 47 -24.01 -4.74 5.50
N ILE A 48 -23.72 -4.46 4.23
CA ILE A 48 -24.73 -4.10 3.22
C ILE A 48 -24.56 -5.03 2.02
N ARG A 49 -25.66 -5.41 1.39
CA ARG A 49 -25.56 -6.20 0.15
C ARG A 49 -24.85 -5.36 -0.92
N LYS A 50 -23.95 -6.01 -1.62
CA LYS A 50 -23.13 -5.35 -2.66
C LYS A 50 -24.01 -4.62 -3.70
N ILE A 51 -25.16 -5.21 -4.05
CA ILE A 51 -26.07 -4.63 -5.04
C ILE A 51 -26.74 -3.33 -4.53
N ASP A 52 -26.89 -3.17 -3.22
CA ASP A 52 -27.56 -2.00 -2.62
C ASP A 52 -26.58 -0.85 -2.33
N ALA A 53 -25.29 -1.09 -2.36
CA ALA A 53 -24.30 -0.07 -2.04
C ALA A 53 -24.19 0.96 -3.18
N SER A 54 -24.11 2.24 -2.84
CA SER A 54 -23.95 3.34 -3.81
C SER A 54 -22.47 3.66 -4.07
N TYR A 55 -21.64 2.64 -4.05
CA TYR A 55 -20.18 2.73 -4.31
C TYR A 55 -19.65 1.36 -4.72
N ALA A 56 -18.46 1.36 -5.30
CA ALA A 56 -17.78 0.12 -5.72
C ALA A 56 -16.80 -0.34 -4.63
N VAL A 57 -16.87 -1.62 -4.30
CA VAL A 57 -15.94 -2.28 -3.37
C VAL A 57 -15.33 -3.48 -4.07
N THR A 58 -14.01 -3.60 -4.00
CA THR A 58 -13.30 -4.78 -4.47
C THR A 58 -13.04 -5.70 -3.28
N ASN A 59 -13.46 -6.94 -3.37
CA ASN A 59 -13.21 -7.96 -2.35
C ASN A 59 -12.20 -8.96 -2.89
N ILE A 60 -11.19 -9.27 -2.09
CA ILE A 60 -10.18 -10.27 -2.40
C ILE A 60 -10.18 -11.29 -1.27
N ASP A 61 -10.56 -12.52 -1.59
CA ASP A 61 -10.61 -13.59 -0.59
C ASP A 61 -9.29 -14.35 -0.52
N SER A 62 -9.20 -15.29 0.43
CA SER A 62 -7.97 -16.04 0.66
C SER A 62 -7.54 -16.85 -0.58
N SER A 63 -8.47 -17.36 -1.38
CA SER A 63 -8.11 -18.11 -2.59
C SER A 63 -7.49 -17.20 -3.65
N GLN A 64 -8.01 -15.99 -3.77
CA GLN A 64 -7.45 -14.99 -4.69
C GLN A 64 -6.09 -14.50 -4.21
N ILE A 65 -5.91 -14.34 -2.89
CA ILE A 65 -4.61 -13.97 -2.31
C ILE A 65 -3.55 -15.02 -2.67
N ILE A 66 -3.90 -16.30 -2.56
CA ILE A 66 -2.99 -17.40 -2.93
C ILE A 66 -2.55 -17.28 -4.40
N LYS A 67 -3.49 -17.03 -5.31
CA LYS A 67 -3.17 -16.87 -6.74
C LYS A 67 -2.36 -15.62 -7.03
N LEU A 68 -2.59 -14.54 -6.30
CA LEU A 68 -1.80 -13.31 -6.47
C LEU A 68 -0.37 -13.50 -5.96
N SER A 69 -0.19 -14.41 -5.00
CA SER A 69 1.13 -14.76 -4.44
C SER A 69 1.95 -13.51 -4.11
N PRO A 70 1.42 -12.58 -3.33
CA PRO A 70 2.06 -11.28 -3.11
C PRO A 70 3.38 -11.41 -2.35
N LYS A 71 4.36 -10.58 -2.74
CA LYS A 71 5.65 -10.49 -2.03
C LYS A 71 5.59 -9.47 -0.90
N SER A 72 4.59 -8.60 -0.92
CA SER A 72 4.36 -7.58 0.11
C SER A 72 2.86 -7.34 0.25
N THR A 73 2.46 -6.69 1.33
CA THR A 73 1.07 -6.30 1.51
C THR A 73 0.62 -5.36 0.40
N ALA A 74 1.49 -4.43 -0.01
CA ALA A 74 1.16 -3.48 -1.08
C ALA A 74 0.92 -4.16 -2.43
N ASP A 75 1.53 -5.33 -2.68
CA ASP A 75 1.28 -6.07 -3.92
C ASP A 75 -0.21 -6.44 -4.08
N LEU A 76 -0.94 -6.65 -3.00
CA LEU A 76 -2.38 -6.94 -3.08
C LEU A 76 -3.16 -5.77 -3.67
N PHE A 77 -2.70 -4.55 -3.43
CA PHE A 77 -3.42 -3.36 -3.91
C PHE A 77 -3.38 -3.26 -5.44
N LYS A 78 -2.46 -3.97 -6.10
CA LYS A 78 -2.41 -4.04 -7.57
C LYS A 78 -3.65 -4.69 -8.18
N ALA A 79 -4.37 -5.46 -7.39
CA ALA A 79 -5.61 -6.11 -7.83
C ALA A 79 -6.83 -5.19 -7.72
N VAL A 80 -6.66 -3.94 -7.29
CA VAL A 80 -7.75 -3.00 -7.05
C VAL A 80 -7.80 -1.99 -8.21
N PRO A 81 -8.89 -1.93 -8.99
CA PRO A 81 -9.00 -0.95 -10.07
C PRO A 81 -8.87 0.48 -9.52
N GLY A 82 -8.30 1.37 -10.31
CA GLY A 82 -8.08 2.75 -9.92
C GLY A 82 -6.82 2.98 -9.10
N VAL A 83 -6.09 1.91 -8.77
CA VAL A 83 -4.92 1.98 -7.88
C VAL A 83 -3.66 1.64 -8.68
N TRP A 84 -2.65 2.53 -8.62
CA TRP A 84 -1.33 2.29 -9.15
C TRP A 84 -0.36 2.13 -7.97
N VAL A 85 0.42 1.04 -7.98
CA VAL A 85 1.30 0.68 -6.85
C VAL A 85 2.74 0.57 -7.34
N GLU A 86 3.62 1.34 -6.72
CA GLU A 86 5.06 1.23 -6.93
C GLU A 86 5.65 0.43 -5.77
N SER A 87 5.63 -0.90 -5.88
CA SER A 87 6.07 -1.81 -4.81
C SER A 87 7.45 -2.38 -5.07
N SER A 88 8.34 -1.62 -5.70
CA SER A 88 9.69 -2.07 -6.04
C SER A 88 10.75 -1.66 -5.02
N GLY A 89 10.34 -1.21 -3.84
CA GLY A 89 11.25 -0.85 -2.73
C GLY A 89 11.66 -2.00 -1.82
N GLY A 90 11.21 -3.21 -2.09
CA GLY A 90 11.49 -4.37 -1.26
C GLY A 90 10.21 -5.04 -0.80
N GLU A 91 10.29 -5.79 0.30
CA GLU A 91 9.12 -6.50 0.81
C GLU A 91 8.20 -5.63 1.68
N SER A 92 8.56 -4.39 1.93
CA SER A 92 7.69 -3.43 2.60
C SER A 92 7.96 -2.02 2.09
N GLY A 93 6.93 -1.20 2.15
CA GLY A 93 7.03 0.18 1.69
C GLY A 93 6.70 0.31 0.21
N ALA A 94 5.75 1.17 -0.10
CA ALA A 94 5.32 1.40 -1.47
C ALA A 94 4.74 2.80 -1.60
N ASN A 95 4.76 3.32 -2.82
CA ASN A 95 3.94 4.47 -3.17
C ASN A 95 2.62 3.94 -3.73
N VAL A 96 1.51 4.52 -3.31
CA VAL A 96 0.18 4.07 -3.73
C VAL A 96 -0.62 5.27 -4.21
N PHE A 97 -1.01 5.24 -5.47
CA PHE A 97 -1.79 6.28 -6.13
C PHE A 97 -3.19 5.73 -6.37
N VAL A 98 -4.21 6.50 -6.09
CA VAL A 98 -5.60 6.07 -6.29
C VAL A 98 -6.35 7.16 -7.05
N ARG A 99 -6.96 6.79 -8.18
CA ARG A 99 -7.84 7.69 -8.96
C ARG A 99 -7.23 9.08 -9.18
N GLY A 100 -5.93 9.12 -9.52
CA GLY A 100 -5.25 10.38 -9.78
C GLY A 100 -4.80 11.13 -8.53
N PHE A 101 -5.11 10.66 -7.31
CA PHE A 101 -4.60 11.30 -6.10
C PHE A 101 -3.08 11.11 -6.01
N PRO A 102 -2.36 12.11 -5.55
CA PRO A 102 -0.91 11.98 -5.36
C PRO A 102 -0.58 10.81 -4.43
N GLY A 103 0.45 10.05 -4.77
CA GLY A 103 0.80 8.84 -4.02
C GLY A 103 2.27 8.73 -3.67
N GLY A 104 3.12 9.59 -4.21
CA GLY A 104 4.52 9.64 -3.84
C GLY A 104 4.69 10.25 -2.45
N GLY A 105 5.72 9.85 -1.73
CA GLY A 105 5.92 10.29 -0.37
C GLY A 105 5.15 9.42 0.62
N ASP A 106 5.22 8.12 0.42
CA ASP A 106 4.72 7.11 1.36
C ASP A 106 3.18 7.06 1.46
N ALA A 107 2.52 7.06 0.30
CA ALA A 107 1.08 6.74 0.16
C ALA A 107 0.15 7.63 1.00
N PRO A 108 0.15 8.96 0.77
CA PRO A 108 -0.60 9.88 1.62
C PRO A 108 -2.13 9.72 1.59
N PHE A 109 -2.68 9.04 0.59
CA PHE A 109 -4.12 8.84 0.46
C PHE A 109 -4.52 7.37 0.63
N LEU A 110 -3.76 6.63 1.45
CA LEU A 110 -4.07 5.24 1.83
C LEU A 110 -4.38 5.16 3.32
N THR A 111 -5.53 4.59 3.65
CA THR A 111 -5.85 4.13 5.01
C THR A 111 -5.88 2.61 5.01
N LEU A 112 -5.04 1.98 5.82
CA LEU A 112 -5.05 0.53 5.99
C LEU A 112 -5.70 0.20 7.33
N SER A 113 -6.71 -0.67 7.29
CA SER A 113 -7.47 -1.05 8.49
C SER A 113 -7.42 -2.56 8.72
N ILE A 114 -7.55 -2.93 9.98
CA ILE A 114 -7.73 -4.31 10.42
C ILE A 114 -9.03 -4.38 11.22
N GLU A 115 -9.91 -5.29 10.86
CA GLU A 115 -11.24 -5.44 11.50
C GLU A 115 -11.99 -4.10 11.58
N GLY A 116 -11.82 -3.25 10.56
CA GLY A 116 -12.48 -1.96 10.47
C GLY A 116 -11.81 -0.79 11.18
N SER A 117 -10.74 -1.03 11.91
CA SER A 117 -10.02 0.02 12.64
C SER A 117 -8.72 0.39 11.91
N PRO A 118 -8.40 1.67 11.72
CA PRO A 118 -7.13 2.05 11.12
C PRO A 118 -5.95 1.49 11.91
N VAL A 119 -4.96 0.92 11.20
CA VAL A 119 -3.74 0.41 11.84
C VAL A 119 -2.96 1.57 12.47
N TYR A 120 -2.86 2.68 11.75
CA TYR A 120 -2.26 3.91 12.28
C TYR A 120 -3.01 5.09 11.66
N PRO A 121 -3.63 5.96 12.45
CA PRO A 121 -4.52 6.97 11.88
C PRO A 121 -3.84 8.06 11.06
N ALA A 122 -2.56 8.36 11.31
CA ALA A 122 -1.82 9.26 10.43
C ALA A 122 -1.54 8.53 9.12
N PRO A 123 -2.12 8.94 8.01
CA PRO A 123 -1.94 8.17 6.77
C PRO A 123 -0.51 8.27 6.22
N THR A 124 0.21 9.31 6.56
CA THR A 124 1.55 9.54 6.05
C THR A 124 2.52 9.95 7.15
N LEU A 125 3.57 9.18 7.30
CA LEU A 125 4.82 9.61 7.94
C LEU A 125 5.92 9.30 6.94
N SER A 126 6.78 10.25 6.64
CA SER A 126 7.87 10.05 5.68
C SER A 126 8.69 8.81 6.06
N PHE A 127 9.00 7.99 5.10
CA PHE A 127 9.69 6.70 5.25
C PHE A 127 8.86 5.62 5.96
N LEU A 128 7.54 5.82 6.11
CA LEU A 128 6.67 4.83 6.74
C LEU A 128 5.25 4.94 6.16
N GLU A 129 4.93 4.12 5.19
CA GLU A 129 3.53 4.02 4.75
C GLU A 129 2.87 2.83 5.47
N ASN A 130 1.54 2.89 5.60
CA ASN A 130 0.84 2.01 6.54
C ASN A 130 0.96 0.51 6.22
N SER A 131 1.20 0.13 4.95
CA SER A 131 1.39 -1.30 4.66
C SER A 131 2.69 -1.85 5.26
N SER A 132 3.64 -0.97 5.61
CA SER A 132 4.86 -1.39 6.32
C SER A 132 4.57 -1.92 7.72
N LEU A 133 3.45 -1.50 8.32
CA LEU A 133 3.04 -1.92 9.67
C LEU A 133 2.20 -3.20 9.66
N PHE A 134 1.93 -3.75 8.48
CA PHE A 134 1.02 -4.88 8.34
C PHE A 134 1.60 -5.87 7.35
N ARG A 135 2.02 -7.03 7.84
CA ARG A 135 2.57 -8.10 6.99
C ARG A 135 1.47 -9.12 6.73
N ILE A 136 1.26 -9.41 5.44
CA ILE A 136 0.24 -10.40 5.06
C ILE A 136 0.73 -11.81 5.40
N ASP A 137 -0.18 -12.64 5.89
CA ASP A 137 0.10 -14.05 6.16
C ASP A 137 -1.21 -14.87 6.12
N GLU A 138 -1.11 -16.14 6.49
CA GLU A 138 -2.25 -17.07 6.42
C GLU A 138 -3.34 -16.80 7.46
N THR A 139 -3.15 -15.84 8.37
CA THR A 139 -4.21 -15.44 9.32
C THR A 139 -5.25 -14.51 8.69
N ILE A 140 -5.05 -14.06 7.45
CA ILE A 140 -5.95 -13.14 6.76
C ILE A 140 -7.04 -13.92 6.04
N GLU A 141 -8.30 -13.55 6.26
CA GLU A 141 -9.44 -14.11 5.56
C GLU A 141 -9.73 -13.38 4.25
N THR A 142 -9.84 -12.05 4.32
CA THR A 142 -10.18 -11.23 3.15
C THR A 142 -9.57 -9.84 3.26
N MET A 143 -9.48 -9.17 2.11
CA MET A 143 -9.25 -7.74 2.02
C MET A 143 -10.41 -7.10 1.26
N GLU A 144 -11.02 -6.06 1.83
CA GLU A 144 -11.95 -5.19 1.12
C GLU A 144 -11.22 -3.90 0.78
N ALA A 145 -11.41 -3.39 -0.45
CA ALA A 145 -10.80 -2.14 -0.89
C ALA A 145 -11.88 -1.19 -1.40
N LEU A 146 -11.92 -0.01 -0.81
CA LEU A 146 -12.90 1.03 -1.12
C LEU A 146 -12.18 2.26 -1.67
N ARG A 147 -12.48 2.64 -2.92
CA ARG A 147 -11.90 3.80 -3.59
C ARG A 147 -12.94 4.93 -3.54
N GLY A 148 -12.75 5.89 -2.65
CA GLY A 148 -13.75 6.93 -2.48
C GLY A 148 -14.92 6.46 -1.65
N GLY A 149 -16.13 6.47 -2.23
CA GLY A 149 -17.31 6.11 -1.47
C GLY A 149 -17.54 7.05 -0.29
N PRO A 150 -18.10 6.57 0.83
CA PRO A 150 -18.34 7.40 2.02
C PRO A 150 -17.11 7.58 2.93
N ASN A 151 -15.89 7.25 2.48
CA ASN A 151 -14.67 7.35 3.28
C ASN A 151 -14.50 8.66 4.05
N PRO A 152 -14.81 9.84 3.45
CA PRO A 152 -14.60 11.10 4.20
C PRO A 152 -15.45 11.24 5.46
N VAL A 153 -16.49 10.43 5.61
CA VAL A 153 -17.39 10.50 6.77
C VAL A 153 -17.13 9.35 7.75
N LEU A 154 -16.82 8.16 7.24
CA LEU A 154 -16.72 6.94 8.05
C LEU A 154 -15.27 6.60 8.40
N SER A 155 -15.12 5.71 9.34
CA SER A 155 -13.81 5.22 9.79
C SER A 155 -12.90 6.39 10.17
N ASN A 156 -11.71 6.43 9.58
CA ASN A 156 -10.71 7.47 9.86
C ASN A 156 -11.06 8.85 9.29
N GLY A 157 -12.10 8.94 8.46
CA GLY A 157 -12.47 10.20 7.83
C GLY A 157 -11.56 10.64 6.70
N GLN A 158 -10.63 9.79 6.27
CA GLN A 158 -9.64 10.16 5.27
C GLN A 158 -10.14 9.86 3.86
N PRO A 159 -9.99 10.80 2.93
CA PRO A 159 -10.30 10.52 1.52
C PRO A 159 -9.23 9.62 0.90
N GLY A 160 -9.55 9.00 -0.22
CA GLY A 160 -8.64 8.16 -0.96
C GLY A 160 -9.00 6.69 -0.89
N LEU A 161 -8.01 5.84 -0.75
CA LEU A 161 -8.17 4.39 -0.68
C LEU A 161 -8.22 3.92 0.78
N THR A 162 -9.26 3.17 1.12
CA THR A 162 -9.29 2.41 2.37
C THR A 162 -9.22 0.93 2.05
N THR A 163 -8.25 0.24 2.62
CA THR A 163 -8.18 -1.22 2.56
C THR A 163 -8.45 -1.76 3.96
N ASN A 164 -9.30 -2.78 4.05
CA ASN A 164 -9.67 -3.36 5.33
C ASN A 164 -9.40 -4.86 5.29
N PHE A 165 -8.53 -5.32 6.18
CA PHE A 165 -8.18 -6.73 6.31
C PHE A 165 -9.00 -7.36 7.42
N ARG A 166 -9.61 -8.49 7.09
CA ARG A 166 -10.34 -9.28 8.08
C ARG A 166 -9.54 -10.53 8.42
N LEU A 167 -9.47 -10.83 9.70
CA LEU A 167 -8.75 -11.99 10.21
C LEU A 167 -9.65 -13.23 10.16
N LYS A 168 -9.03 -14.39 9.98
CA LYS A 168 -9.71 -15.67 10.14
C LYS A 168 -10.25 -15.79 11.57
N ARG A 169 -11.36 -16.50 11.71
CA ARG A 169 -12.00 -16.75 12.99
C ARG A 169 -12.16 -18.24 13.21
N GLY A 170 -12.33 -18.64 14.46
CA GLY A 170 -12.64 -20.02 14.78
C GLY A 170 -14.12 -20.34 14.55
N SER A 171 -14.42 -21.62 14.51
CA SER A 171 -15.77 -22.16 14.41
C SER A 171 -15.83 -23.39 15.28
N GLU A 172 -17.00 -24.08 15.29
CA GLU A 172 -17.17 -25.33 16.07
C GLU A 172 -16.13 -26.39 15.69
N ASP A 173 -15.77 -26.43 14.39
CA ASP A 173 -14.78 -27.39 13.91
C ASP A 173 -13.37 -26.83 14.06
N THR A 174 -12.48 -27.69 14.59
CA THR A 174 -11.04 -27.32 14.62
C THR A 174 -10.48 -27.46 13.22
N GLN A 175 -9.78 -26.39 12.78
CA GLN A 175 -9.13 -26.33 11.47
C GLN A 175 -7.67 -25.92 11.65
N GLY A 176 -6.84 -26.40 10.76
CA GLY A 176 -5.45 -26.01 10.79
C GLY A 176 -4.83 -25.94 9.41
N LEU A 177 -3.76 -25.17 9.31
CA LEU A 177 -2.95 -25.06 8.10
C LEU A 177 -1.49 -24.97 8.50
N PHE A 178 -0.64 -25.73 7.84
CA PHE A 178 0.81 -25.63 7.92
C PHE A 178 1.34 -25.48 6.51
N LYS A 179 2.21 -24.48 6.26
CA LYS A 179 2.71 -24.21 4.92
C LYS A 179 4.20 -23.89 4.97
N TYR A 180 4.96 -24.53 4.08
CA TYR A 180 6.37 -24.22 3.88
C TYR A 180 6.54 -23.64 2.48
N THR A 181 7.28 -22.51 2.37
CA THR A 181 7.56 -21.85 1.10
C THR A 181 9.08 -21.69 0.94
N THR A 182 9.58 -22.05 -0.23
CA THR A 182 10.96 -21.79 -0.63
C THR A 182 10.99 -21.16 -2.03
N SER A 183 12.15 -20.73 -2.49
CA SER A 183 12.27 -19.98 -3.75
C SER A 183 13.65 -20.12 -4.37
N ASP A 184 13.78 -19.59 -5.58
CA ASP A 184 15.07 -19.51 -6.27
C ASP A 184 15.98 -18.39 -5.72
N TYR A 185 15.51 -17.62 -4.73
CA TYR A 185 16.32 -16.64 -4.00
C TYR A 185 16.49 -17.07 -2.51
N ASP A 186 16.48 -18.36 -2.28
CA ASP A 186 16.72 -18.97 -0.96
C ASP A 186 15.78 -18.49 0.15
N LEU A 187 14.52 -18.17 -0.19
CA LEU A 187 13.52 -17.91 0.82
C LEU A 187 13.23 -19.19 1.62
N GLN A 188 13.19 -19.06 2.94
CA GLN A 188 12.72 -20.10 3.85
C GLN A 188 11.62 -19.50 4.68
N ARG A 189 10.39 -19.98 4.49
CA ARG A 189 9.25 -19.43 5.22
C ARG A 189 8.32 -20.55 5.67
N VAL A 190 7.92 -20.49 6.94
CA VAL A 190 6.93 -21.39 7.52
C VAL A 190 5.76 -20.55 8.01
N ASP A 191 4.55 -20.89 7.58
CA ASP A 191 3.29 -20.31 8.07
C ASP A 191 2.50 -21.42 8.78
N ALA A 192 1.79 -21.08 9.84
CA ALA A 192 0.88 -21.98 10.51
C ALA A 192 -0.31 -21.23 11.09
N VAL A 193 -1.49 -21.84 11.03
CA VAL A 193 -2.71 -21.28 11.59
C VAL A 193 -3.52 -22.43 12.17
N VAL A 194 -4.08 -22.24 13.38
CA VAL A 194 -5.04 -23.17 13.97
C VAL A 194 -6.22 -22.36 14.47
N SER A 195 -7.42 -22.84 14.25
CA SER A 195 -8.63 -22.20 14.75
C SER A 195 -9.65 -23.24 15.21
N GLY A 196 -10.58 -22.82 16.08
CA GLY A 196 -11.57 -23.72 16.60
C GLY A 196 -12.35 -23.13 17.76
N GLU A 197 -13.02 -24.02 18.46
CA GLU A 197 -13.84 -23.69 19.62
C GLU A 197 -13.05 -23.93 20.91
N ILE A 198 -13.12 -22.99 21.85
CA ILE A 198 -12.57 -23.18 23.21
C ILE A 198 -13.66 -23.74 24.13
N THR A 199 -14.80 -23.11 24.12
CA THR A 199 -16.03 -23.54 24.82
C THR A 199 -17.21 -23.05 23.97
N ASP A 200 -18.43 -23.48 24.32
CA ASP A 200 -19.63 -23.02 23.62
C ASP A 200 -19.58 -21.50 23.45
N ASP A 201 -19.79 -21.05 22.22
CA ASP A 201 -19.84 -19.63 21.83
C ASP A 201 -18.51 -18.88 21.99
N LEU A 202 -17.39 -19.56 22.29
CA LEU A 202 -16.08 -18.92 22.43
C LEU A 202 -15.08 -19.57 21.48
N TYR A 203 -14.58 -18.81 20.53
CA TYR A 203 -13.77 -19.30 19.41
C TYR A 203 -12.42 -18.61 19.37
N PHE A 204 -11.43 -19.30 18.80
CA PHE A 204 -10.08 -18.78 18.68
C PHE A 204 -9.52 -19.00 17.30
N MET A 205 -8.58 -18.14 16.93
CA MET A 205 -7.64 -18.37 15.83
C MET A 205 -6.27 -17.90 16.31
N VAL A 206 -5.24 -18.75 16.09
CA VAL A 206 -3.84 -18.36 16.32
C VAL A 206 -3.04 -18.75 15.10
N GLY A 207 -2.07 -17.91 14.74
CA GLY A 207 -1.23 -18.22 13.60
C GLY A 207 -0.15 -17.19 13.37
N GLY A 208 0.62 -17.40 12.32
CA GLY A 208 1.69 -16.50 11.96
C GLY A 208 2.72 -17.14 11.06
N TYR A 209 3.90 -16.52 11.00
CA TYR A 209 4.99 -17.01 10.16
C TYR A 209 6.34 -16.72 10.78
N VAL A 210 7.35 -17.45 10.27
CA VAL A 210 8.78 -17.18 10.48
C VAL A 210 9.43 -17.28 9.11
N LYS A 211 10.33 -16.34 8.78
CA LYS A 211 10.99 -16.36 7.47
C LYS A 211 12.43 -15.84 7.54
N SER A 212 13.22 -16.23 6.54
CA SER A 212 14.53 -15.65 6.27
C SER A 212 14.88 -15.80 4.80
N SER A 213 15.71 -14.87 4.28
CA SER A 213 16.12 -14.87 2.88
C SER A 213 17.31 -13.90 2.70
N PRO A 214 18.21 -14.16 1.74
CA PRO A 214 19.19 -13.13 1.37
C PRO A 214 18.58 -11.97 0.57
N GLY A 215 17.31 -12.10 0.16
CA GLY A 215 16.60 -11.09 -0.62
C GLY A 215 16.42 -11.50 -2.06
N ILE A 216 15.37 -11.00 -2.69
CA ILE A 216 15.13 -11.21 -4.13
C ILE A 216 16.36 -10.73 -4.93
N ARG A 217 16.92 -9.59 -4.53
CA ARG A 217 18.23 -9.11 -5.00
C ARG A 217 19.24 -9.52 -3.93
N ASP A 218 20.05 -10.51 -4.24
CA ASP A 218 20.90 -11.18 -3.26
C ASP A 218 21.99 -10.23 -2.72
N ALA A 219 21.86 -9.86 -1.45
CA ALA A 219 22.81 -8.99 -0.76
C ALA A 219 24.04 -9.76 -0.24
N GLY A 220 24.08 -11.09 -0.38
CA GLY A 220 25.19 -11.91 0.12
C GLY A 220 25.11 -12.21 1.60
N PHE A 221 24.02 -11.84 2.26
CA PHE A 221 23.75 -12.13 3.67
C PHE A 221 22.23 -12.17 3.86
N THR A 222 21.78 -12.63 5.03
CA THR A 222 20.32 -12.65 5.33
C THR A 222 19.83 -11.20 5.49
N SER A 223 19.26 -10.65 4.43
CA SER A 223 18.79 -9.26 4.40
C SER A 223 17.30 -9.13 4.65
N GLU A 224 16.56 -10.24 4.62
CA GLU A 224 15.12 -10.30 4.95
C GLU A 224 14.94 -11.32 6.06
N LYS A 225 14.31 -10.92 7.15
CA LYS A 225 14.15 -11.80 8.31
C LYS A 225 12.99 -11.32 9.15
N GLY A 226 12.15 -12.24 9.59
CA GLY A 226 11.09 -11.82 10.47
C GLY A 226 10.17 -12.91 10.94
N SER A 227 9.30 -12.50 11.84
CA SER A 227 8.24 -13.35 12.36
C SER A 227 7.03 -12.50 12.72
N GLN A 228 5.88 -13.13 12.72
CA GLN A 228 4.64 -12.50 13.10
C GLN A 228 3.74 -13.53 13.77
N PHE A 229 3.01 -13.10 14.78
CA PHE A 229 2.11 -13.96 15.54
C PHE A 229 0.81 -13.21 15.77
N THR A 230 -0.33 -13.84 15.45
CA THR A 230 -1.65 -13.22 15.59
C THR A 230 -2.56 -14.16 16.40
N ILE A 231 -3.31 -13.56 17.33
CA ILE A 231 -4.39 -14.21 18.05
C ILE A 231 -5.68 -13.46 17.74
N ASN A 232 -6.76 -14.17 17.52
CA ASN A 232 -8.11 -13.60 17.36
C ASN A 232 -9.09 -14.43 18.17
N ILE A 233 -9.78 -13.79 19.11
CA ILE A 233 -10.75 -14.43 20.00
C ILE A 233 -12.11 -13.81 19.73
N THR A 234 -13.12 -14.66 19.55
CA THR A 234 -14.50 -14.22 19.32
C THR A 234 -15.41 -14.89 20.34
N LYS A 235 -16.23 -14.10 21.03
CA LYS A 235 -17.28 -14.61 21.93
C LYS A 235 -18.63 -14.18 21.36
N GLU A 236 -19.45 -15.16 21.04
CA GLU A 236 -20.84 -14.90 20.67
C GLU A 236 -21.66 -14.66 21.94
N LEU A 237 -22.60 -13.74 21.87
CA LEU A 237 -23.50 -13.38 22.95
C LEU A 237 -24.93 -13.56 22.45
N ASP A 238 -25.89 -13.71 23.36
CA ASP A 238 -27.31 -13.85 23.00
C ASP A 238 -27.77 -12.70 22.10
N ASN A 239 -27.20 -11.51 22.29
CA ASN A 239 -27.59 -10.32 21.53
C ASN A 239 -26.42 -9.62 20.86
N GLY A 240 -25.36 -10.36 20.51
CA GLY A 240 -24.24 -9.71 19.84
C GLY A 240 -22.95 -10.50 19.83
N GLU A 241 -21.84 -9.79 19.77
CA GLU A 241 -20.51 -10.39 19.62
C GLU A 241 -19.45 -9.52 20.26
N LEU A 242 -18.47 -10.16 20.89
CA LEU A 242 -17.22 -9.55 21.33
C LEU A 242 -16.09 -10.15 20.49
N ASN A 243 -15.18 -9.30 20.05
CA ASN A 243 -13.97 -9.75 19.34
C ASN A 243 -12.75 -9.06 19.93
N PHE A 244 -11.68 -9.80 20.03
CA PHE A 244 -10.37 -9.27 20.44
C PHE A 244 -9.30 -9.86 19.55
N TYR A 245 -8.35 -9.04 19.10
CA TYR A 245 -7.21 -9.54 18.35
C TYR A 245 -5.93 -8.84 18.81
N THR A 246 -4.80 -9.52 18.62
CA THR A 246 -3.48 -8.93 18.74
C THR A 246 -2.55 -9.54 17.70
N ARG A 247 -1.71 -8.70 17.10
CA ARG A 247 -0.78 -9.08 16.05
C ARG A 247 0.58 -8.49 16.39
N GLN A 248 1.53 -9.37 16.73
CA GLN A 248 2.89 -9.02 17.09
C GLN A 248 3.77 -9.27 15.88
N THR A 249 4.57 -8.30 15.48
CA THR A 249 5.42 -8.40 14.30
C THR A 249 6.84 -7.95 14.64
N ASP A 250 7.84 -8.71 14.21
CA ASP A 250 9.24 -8.32 14.22
C ASP A 250 9.80 -8.76 12.87
N ASP A 251 9.87 -7.81 11.92
CA ASP A 251 10.15 -8.18 10.52
C ASP A 251 10.88 -7.03 9.83
N HIS A 252 11.93 -7.38 9.06
CA HIS A 252 12.62 -6.40 8.26
C HIS A 252 13.14 -7.01 6.95
N GLY A 253 13.35 -6.12 5.97
CA GLY A 253 13.92 -6.49 4.69
C GLY A 253 14.71 -5.36 4.06
N ALA A 254 15.62 -5.69 3.17
CA ALA A 254 16.43 -4.70 2.48
C ALA A 254 15.55 -3.66 1.78
N TRP A 255 15.98 -2.41 1.85
CA TRP A 255 15.31 -1.31 1.15
C TRP A 255 15.96 -1.15 -0.23
N TYR A 256 15.23 -1.53 -1.28
CA TYR A 256 15.73 -1.42 -2.66
C TYR A 256 15.52 0.00 -3.16
N LEU A 257 16.59 0.63 -3.55
CA LEU A 257 16.62 2.04 -3.93
C LEU A 257 16.83 2.19 -5.44
N PRO A 258 16.56 3.38 -6.01
CA PRO A 258 16.86 3.59 -7.42
C PRO A 258 18.33 3.28 -7.74
N THR A 259 18.57 2.71 -8.91
CA THR A 259 19.89 2.31 -9.39
C THR A 259 20.16 3.01 -10.72
N PRO A 260 21.43 3.17 -11.11
CA PRO A 260 21.75 3.82 -12.39
C PRO A 260 21.06 3.12 -13.56
N LEU A 261 20.49 3.92 -14.46
CA LEU A 261 19.84 3.43 -15.68
C LEU A 261 20.82 3.51 -16.84
N ASN A 262 20.72 2.55 -17.78
CA ASN A 262 21.51 2.53 -18.99
C ASN A 262 23.01 2.41 -18.72
N VAL A 263 23.38 1.67 -17.66
CA VAL A 263 24.76 1.37 -17.30
C VAL A 263 24.96 -0.13 -17.42
N ASP A 264 26.02 -0.55 -18.12
CA ASP A 264 26.32 -1.98 -18.31
C ASP A 264 26.51 -2.68 -16.96
N GLY A 265 25.86 -3.82 -16.80
CA GLY A 265 25.92 -4.61 -15.57
C GLY A 265 24.94 -4.20 -14.48
N ILE A 266 24.14 -3.16 -14.73
CA ILE A 266 23.10 -2.73 -13.78
C ILE A 266 21.73 -3.06 -14.39
N ASP A 267 21.01 -3.93 -13.75
CA ASP A 267 19.67 -4.36 -14.20
C ASP A 267 18.79 -4.66 -12.97
N ALA A 268 17.66 -5.33 -13.18
CA ALA A 268 16.73 -5.61 -12.08
C ALA A 268 17.29 -6.55 -11.01
N GLN A 269 18.40 -7.24 -11.26
CA GLN A 269 19.05 -8.09 -10.27
C GLN A 269 20.02 -7.31 -9.36
N TYR A 270 20.38 -6.11 -9.76
CA TYR A 270 21.43 -5.32 -9.08
C TYR A 270 20.95 -4.81 -7.73
N THR A 271 21.84 -4.83 -6.73
CA THR A 271 21.60 -4.17 -5.44
C THR A 271 22.87 -3.42 -5.00
N GLN A 272 22.69 -2.22 -4.50
CA GLN A 272 23.78 -1.44 -3.90
C GLN A 272 24.28 -2.10 -2.61
N LEU A 273 23.36 -2.68 -1.84
CA LEU A 273 23.68 -3.25 -0.52
C LEU A 273 24.35 -4.61 -0.66
N GLY A 274 25.41 -4.82 0.11
CA GLY A 274 26.09 -6.09 0.15
C GLY A 274 26.98 -6.25 1.38
N THR A 275 27.70 -7.34 1.47
CA THR A 275 28.53 -7.67 2.64
C THR A 275 29.64 -6.64 2.88
N LEU A 276 30.12 -5.97 1.82
CA LEU A 276 31.26 -5.05 1.95
C LEU A 276 30.84 -3.64 2.40
N ASN A 277 29.52 -3.32 2.37
CA ASN A 277 29.07 -1.98 2.70
C ASN A 277 27.94 -1.93 3.73
N ARG A 278 27.46 -3.08 4.23
CA ARG A 278 26.36 -3.09 5.19
C ARG A 278 26.72 -2.46 6.53
N GLN A 279 27.96 -2.69 7.01
CA GLN A 279 28.41 -2.09 8.25
C GLN A 279 29.04 -0.74 7.92
N ALA A 280 28.56 0.31 8.54
CA ALA A 280 29.01 1.66 8.25
C ALA A 280 29.04 2.51 9.51
N THR A 281 29.86 3.55 9.51
CA THR A 281 29.81 4.61 10.52
C THR A 281 29.28 5.86 9.84
N ILE A 282 28.25 6.44 10.40
CA ILE A 282 27.73 7.74 9.97
C ILE A 282 28.09 8.80 11.01
N PHE A 283 28.09 10.05 10.60
CA PHE A 283 28.44 11.17 11.45
C PHE A 283 27.29 12.16 11.46
N THR A 284 26.87 12.59 12.66
CA THR A 284 25.67 13.44 12.80
C THR A 284 25.93 14.68 13.64
N GLY A 285 25.17 15.71 13.38
CA GLY A 285 25.19 16.93 14.15
C GLY A 285 26.44 17.77 13.92
N PRO A 286 26.49 18.98 14.52
CA PRO A 286 27.59 19.91 14.27
C PRO A 286 28.96 19.44 14.77
N ASN A 287 28.97 18.47 15.67
CA ASN A 287 30.22 17.91 16.22
C ASN A 287 30.57 16.57 15.60
N ALA A 288 29.93 16.20 14.49
CA ALA A 288 30.17 14.95 13.75
C ALA A 288 30.23 13.72 14.69
N GLN A 289 29.17 13.54 15.46
CA GLN A 289 29.10 12.40 16.38
C GLN A 289 29.03 11.08 15.60
N PRO A 290 29.92 10.13 15.86
CA PRO A 290 29.91 8.88 15.10
C PRO A 290 28.83 7.91 15.61
N HIS A 291 28.18 7.21 14.69
CA HIS A 291 27.24 6.14 14.98
C HIS A 291 27.50 4.95 14.07
N ASP A 292 27.77 3.79 14.67
CA ASP A 292 27.92 2.56 13.91
C ASP A 292 26.54 1.99 13.59
N ILE A 293 26.29 1.65 12.33
CA ILE A 293 25.02 1.20 11.85
C ILE A 293 25.16 -0.06 11.00
N ASP A 294 24.09 -0.82 10.93
CA ASP A 294 23.97 -1.95 10.00
C ASP A 294 22.88 -1.61 8.96
N LEU A 295 23.32 -1.26 7.76
CA LEU A 295 22.38 -0.95 6.66
C LEU A 295 21.55 -2.17 6.26
N GLY A 296 22.00 -3.38 6.65
CA GLY A 296 21.23 -4.60 6.45
C GLY A 296 19.92 -4.66 7.24
N ASP A 297 19.73 -3.77 8.22
CA ASP A 297 18.45 -3.68 8.92
C ASP A 297 17.32 -3.16 8.02
N GLY A 298 17.65 -2.47 6.93
CA GLY A 298 16.70 -2.13 5.86
C GLY A 298 15.45 -1.39 6.35
N ARG A 299 14.28 -1.86 5.91
CA ARG A 299 12.99 -1.38 6.41
C ARG A 299 12.41 -2.42 7.36
N GLY A 300 12.11 -1.98 8.58
CA GLY A 300 11.65 -2.88 9.63
C GLY A 300 10.49 -2.34 10.45
N TRP A 301 9.76 -3.27 11.03
CA TRP A 301 8.70 -3.00 11.99
C TRP A 301 8.82 -4.00 13.13
N ASP A 302 8.98 -3.51 14.35
CA ASP A 302 8.96 -4.30 15.57
C ASP A 302 7.88 -3.69 16.48
N GLY A 303 6.70 -4.31 16.47
CA GLY A 303 5.60 -3.72 17.21
C GLY A 303 4.36 -4.60 17.22
N HIS A 304 3.28 -4.02 17.72
CA HIS A 304 2.01 -4.74 17.76
C HIS A 304 0.85 -3.86 17.31
N VAL A 305 -0.16 -4.53 16.79
CA VAL A 305 -1.47 -3.97 16.47
C VAL A 305 -2.48 -4.82 17.24
N SER A 306 -3.17 -4.21 18.19
CA SER A 306 -4.10 -4.92 19.07
C SER A 306 -5.41 -4.17 19.10
N GLY A 307 -6.51 -4.89 19.06
CA GLY A 307 -7.80 -4.23 19.08
C GLY A 307 -8.93 -5.17 19.40
N GLY A 308 -10.11 -4.64 19.26
CA GLY A 308 -11.29 -5.43 19.48
C GLY A 308 -12.55 -4.64 19.20
N SER A 309 -13.66 -5.34 19.26
CA SER A 309 -14.96 -4.73 19.02
C SER A 309 -16.03 -5.38 19.91
N ILE A 310 -17.05 -4.60 20.17
CA ILE A 310 -18.30 -5.10 20.73
C ILE A 310 -19.43 -4.65 19.80
N LYS A 311 -20.32 -5.59 19.47
CA LYS A 311 -21.53 -5.34 18.70
C LYS A 311 -22.68 -5.90 19.50
N LEU A 312 -23.69 -5.06 19.76
CA LEU A 312 -24.88 -5.46 20.52
C LEU A 312 -26.12 -5.04 19.78
N GLU A 313 -27.14 -5.88 19.81
CA GLU A 313 -28.45 -5.57 19.28
C GLU A 313 -29.48 -5.68 20.43
N PHE A 314 -30.27 -4.66 20.60
CA PHE A 314 -31.23 -4.56 21.70
C PHE A 314 -32.66 -4.88 21.21
N ASP A 315 -33.51 -5.37 22.10
CA ASP A 315 -34.90 -5.75 21.79
C ASP A 315 -35.71 -4.63 21.14
N ASN A 316 -35.35 -3.38 21.43
CA ASN A 316 -36.03 -2.19 20.85
C ASN A 316 -35.44 -1.78 19.48
N GLY A 317 -34.57 -2.61 18.90
CA GLY A 317 -34.01 -2.41 17.55
C GLY A 317 -32.83 -1.46 17.49
N TRP A 318 -32.31 -0.99 18.61
CA TRP A 318 -31.05 -0.24 18.62
C TRP A 318 -29.86 -1.20 18.49
N GLN A 319 -28.86 -0.77 17.78
CA GLN A 319 -27.56 -1.47 17.66
C GLN A 319 -26.46 -0.56 18.18
N PHE A 320 -25.43 -1.17 18.76
CA PHE A 320 -24.30 -0.47 19.37
C PHE A 320 -22.99 -1.12 18.87
N UNK A 321 -21.93 -0.53 18.44
CA UNK A 321 -20.76 -0.94 18.06
C UNK A 321 -19.78 -0.17 18.66
N ASP A 322 -18.83 -0.66 18.93
CA ASP A 322 -17.63 0.05 19.38
C ASP A 322 -16.41 -0.76 18.93
N ARG A 323 -15.39 -0.04 18.49
CA ARG A 323 -14.14 -0.68 18.02
C ARG A 323 -12.93 0.08 18.57
N UNK A 324 -11.92 -0.54 19.06
CA UNK A 324 -10.78 -0.08 19.60
C UNK A 324 -9.65 -0.63 18.86
N ASN A 325 -8.64 0.19 18.76
CA ASN A 325 -7.36 -0.32 18.25
C ASN A 325 -6.19 0.44 18.89
N ILE A 326 -5.11 -0.30 19.20
CA ILE A 326 -3.84 0.25 19.69
C ILE A 326 -2.74 -0.27 18.78
N THR A 327 -1.87 0.64 18.28
CA THR A 327 -0.66 0.28 17.55
C THR A 327 0.52 0.91 18.30
N LYS A 328 1.57 0.13 18.53
CA LYS A 328 2.77 0.64 19.20
C LYS A 328 3.99 -0.14 18.76
N GLY A 329 5.09 0.57 18.49
CA GLY A 329 6.35 -0.09 18.16
C GLY A 329 7.35 0.84 17.51
N ASP A 330 8.42 0.21 17.03
CA ASP A 330 9.56 0.87 16.41
C ASP A 330 9.62 0.50 14.93
N ALA A 331 9.84 1.51 14.09
CA ALA A 331 10.07 1.30 12.66
C ALA A 331 11.39 1.93 12.27
N ASN A 332 12.06 1.31 11.30
CA ASN A 332 13.32 1.83 10.79
C ASN A 332 13.36 1.79 9.27
N THR A 333 14.13 2.71 8.68
CA THR A 333 14.42 2.71 7.25
C THR A 333 15.90 3.07 7.10
N PHE A 334 16.71 2.11 6.62
CA PHE A 334 18.14 2.25 6.39
C PHE A 334 18.44 1.89 4.95
N GLY A 335 19.29 2.69 4.28
CA GLY A 335 19.68 2.33 2.92
C GLY A 335 20.78 3.19 2.34
N LEU A 336 21.27 2.72 1.19
CA LEU A 336 22.27 3.39 0.38
C LEU A 336 21.56 4.13 -0.75
N VAL A 337 21.40 5.45 -0.60
CA VAL A 337 20.55 6.26 -1.47
C VAL A 337 21.43 6.95 -2.54
N PRO A 338 21.18 6.75 -3.84
CA PRO A 338 22.02 7.33 -4.88
C PRO A 338 21.93 8.85 -4.86
N ASN A 339 23.06 9.50 -5.13
CA ASN A 339 23.18 10.95 -5.25
C ASN A 339 23.87 11.28 -6.58
N GLY A 340 23.06 11.53 -7.60
CA GLY A 340 23.57 11.85 -8.94
C GLY A 340 23.88 10.61 -9.78
N SER A 341 24.60 10.85 -10.87
CA SER A 341 24.87 9.86 -11.91
C SER A 341 26.06 8.98 -11.58
N ALA A 342 26.13 7.81 -12.24
CA ALA A 342 27.34 7.01 -12.29
C ALA A 342 28.47 7.78 -12.97
N THR A 343 29.72 7.55 -12.55
CA THR A 343 30.93 8.18 -13.07
C THR A 343 32.09 7.19 -12.93
N THR A 344 33.34 7.69 -13.12
CA THR A 344 34.53 6.87 -12.93
C THR A 344 35.53 7.53 -11.98
N UNK A 345 36.28 6.69 -11.37
CA UNK A 345 37.11 7.10 -10.54
C UNK A 345 37.95 8.08 -11.09
N GLY A 346 38.41 8.08 -12.38
CA GLY A 346 39.27 9.06 -13.04
C GLY A 346 38.63 10.42 -13.31
N GLU A 347 37.36 10.44 -13.46
CA GLU A 347 36.59 11.69 -13.67
C GLU A 347 36.49 12.56 -12.42
N VAL A 348 36.55 11.94 -11.25
CA VAL A 348 36.35 12.65 -9.98
C VAL A 348 37.64 12.78 -9.16
N ALA A 349 38.66 11.97 -9.41
CA ALA A 349 39.91 12.02 -8.68
C ALA A 349 40.71 13.25 -9.11
N ASP A 350 41.18 14.02 -8.15
CA ASP A 350 42.15 15.07 -8.41
C ASP A 350 43.53 14.43 -8.77
N ASN A 351 44.35 15.18 -9.45
CA ASN A 351 45.67 14.74 -9.88
C ASN A 351 46.43 14.09 -8.71
N GLY A 352 46.73 12.80 -8.84
CA GLY A 352 47.51 12.07 -7.87
C GLY A 352 46.70 11.39 -6.75
N GLN A 353 45.40 11.55 -6.73
CA GLN A 353 44.52 10.80 -5.78
C GLN A 353 44.40 9.35 -6.26
N THR A 354 44.43 8.42 -5.32
CA THR A 354 44.20 7.00 -5.55
C THR A 354 43.06 6.51 -4.65
N ALA A 355 42.13 5.80 -5.24
CA ALA A 355 41.00 5.26 -4.53
C ALA A 355 41.28 3.86 -4.03
N PHE A 356 40.90 3.59 -2.78
CA PHE A 356 41.07 2.28 -2.16
C PHE A 356 39.72 1.84 -1.56
N GLY A 357 39.44 0.55 -1.68
CA GLY A 357 38.32 -0.03 -0.98
C GLY A 357 38.48 0.11 0.53
N ALA A 358 37.40 0.55 1.18
CA ALA A 358 37.43 0.78 2.64
C ALA A 358 37.61 -0.53 3.44
N VAL A 359 37.15 -1.64 2.87
CA VAL A 359 37.20 -2.95 3.54
C VAL A 359 38.32 -3.79 2.99
N THR A 360 38.52 -3.84 1.67
CA THR A 360 39.47 -4.70 1.02
C THR A 360 40.89 -4.13 0.88
N UNK A 361 40.79 -2.65 0.77
CA UNK A 361 41.80 -2.13 0.52
C UNK A 361 42.31 -2.25 -0.71
N THR A 362 41.71 -2.74 -1.59
CA THR A 362 42.05 -2.86 -3.01
C THR A 362 42.19 -1.48 -3.64
N GLU A 363 43.24 -1.29 -4.40
CA GLU A 363 43.41 -0.07 -5.19
C GLU A 363 42.59 -0.19 -6.47
N TYR A 364 41.78 0.81 -6.78
CA TYR A 364 40.88 0.80 -7.93
C TYR A 364 41.43 1.68 -9.06
N ALA A 365 41.28 1.16 -10.27
CA ALA A 365 41.80 1.81 -11.48
C ALA A 365 40.93 3.05 -11.83
N SER A 366 41.52 3.97 -12.62
CA SER A 366 40.84 5.22 -12.99
C SER A 366 39.54 5.02 -13.79
N ASP A 367 39.43 3.90 -14.51
CA ASP A 367 38.23 3.59 -15.29
C ASP A 367 37.15 2.81 -14.50
N THR A 368 37.39 2.53 -13.22
CA THR A 368 36.38 1.87 -12.38
C THR A 368 35.16 2.72 -12.25
N ALA A 369 34.00 2.14 -12.53
CA ALA A 369 32.70 2.82 -12.37
C ALA A 369 32.38 2.99 -10.89
N ILE A 370 31.92 4.17 -10.50
CA ILE A 370 31.60 4.52 -9.13
C ILE A 370 30.34 5.37 -9.08
N GLN A 371 29.74 5.46 -7.91
CA GLN A 371 28.60 6.33 -7.69
C GLN A 371 28.61 6.86 -6.26
N GLN A 372 28.15 8.08 -6.09
CA GLN A 372 27.90 8.63 -4.76
C GLN A 372 26.65 7.97 -4.17
N LEU A 373 26.78 7.43 -2.96
CA LEU A 373 25.66 6.88 -2.21
C LEU A 373 25.62 7.51 -0.82
N GLY A 374 24.45 7.99 -0.43
CA GLY A 374 24.21 8.48 0.92
C GLY A 374 23.82 7.32 1.83
N ARG A 375 24.37 7.30 3.04
CA ARG A 375 24.02 6.28 4.05
C ARG A 375 22.92 6.87 4.93
N TRP A 376 21.67 6.55 4.57
CA TRP A 376 20.48 7.15 5.19
C TRP A 376 19.97 6.27 6.31
N VAL A 377 19.64 6.91 7.44
CA VAL A 377 19.12 6.24 8.64
C VAL A 377 17.90 7.02 9.12
N VAL A 378 16.79 6.31 9.27
CA VAL A 378 15.55 6.86 9.85
C VAL A 378 15.06 5.89 10.91
N LEU A 379 14.91 6.39 12.13
CA LEU A 379 14.37 5.62 13.26
C LEU A 379 13.09 6.31 13.73
N LYS A 380 12.04 5.52 13.98
CA LYS A 380 10.77 6.03 14.46
C LYS A 380 10.25 5.17 15.61
N GLU A 381 9.74 5.82 16.63
CA GLU A 381 8.90 5.18 17.64
C GLU A 381 7.50 5.75 17.46
N ILE A 382 6.51 4.89 17.25
CA ILE A 382 5.12 5.32 16.99
C ILE A 382 4.17 4.66 17.98
N SER A 383 3.11 5.38 18.30
CA SER A 383 1.99 4.79 19.03
C SER A 383 0.68 5.46 18.60
N SER A 384 -0.40 4.71 18.67
CA SER A 384 -1.72 5.26 18.41
C SER A 384 -2.77 4.50 19.19
N PHE A 385 -3.85 5.20 19.46
CA PHE A 385 -5.11 4.63 19.95
C PHE A 385 -6.23 5.19 19.10
N THR A 386 -7.15 4.32 18.65
CA THR A 386 -8.37 4.76 17.97
C THR A 386 -9.58 4.11 18.63
N ASN A 387 -10.67 4.82 18.64
CA ASN A 387 -11.96 4.30 19.06
C ASN A 387 -13.06 4.87 18.18
N ASP A 388 -13.95 4.02 17.72
CA ASP A 388 -15.09 4.38 16.88
C ASP A 388 -16.35 3.78 17.51
N LEU A 389 -17.17 4.62 18.09
CA LEU A 389 -18.38 4.24 18.82
C LEU A 389 -19.62 4.72 18.06
N ALA A 390 -20.58 3.85 17.85
CA ALA A 390 -21.77 4.21 17.07
C ALA A 390 -23.03 3.56 17.61
N PHE A 391 -24.14 4.27 17.47
CA PHE A 391 -25.50 3.78 17.71
C PHE A 391 -26.29 3.87 16.42
N SER A 392 -26.96 2.79 16.06
CA SER A 392 -27.73 2.70 14.81
C SER A 392 -29.13 2.19 15.11
N LYS A 393 -30.09 2.62 14.28
CA LYS A 393 -31.44 2.08 14.36
C LYS A 393 -32.14 2.18 13.01
N GLN A 394 -32.95 1.18 12.72
CA GLN A 394 -33.81 1.13 11.54
C GLN A 394 -35.21 1.64 11.92
N PHE A 395 -35.72 2.64 11.19
CA PHE A 395 -37.04 3.23 11.36
C PHE A 395 -37.85 3.00 10.07
N GLY A 396 -38.39 1.81 9.88
CA GLY A 396 -39.02 1.44 8.62
C GLY A 396 -38.01 1.44 7.48
N ASP A 397 -38.19 2.27 6.47
CA ASP A 397 -37.30 2.37 5.31
C ASP A 397 -36.12 3.30 5.54
N LEU A 398 -36.03 3.93 6.70
CA LEU A 398 -34.94 4.85 7.05
C LEU A 398 -34.05 4.21 8.11
N SER A 399 -32.75 4.18 7.87
CA SER A 399 -31.79 3.85 8.92
C SER A 399 -31.01 5.10 9.30
N ALA A 400 -30.57 5.17 10.54
CA ALA A 400 -29.78 6.28 11.03
C ALA A 400 -28.70 5.77 11.97
N THR A 401 -27.50 6.36 11.86
CA THR A 401 -26.37 6.05 12.72
C THR A 401 -25.76 7.36 13.23
N PHE A 402 -25.51 7.41 14.52
CA PHE A 402 -24.75 8.48 15.18
C PHE A 402 -23.48 7.87 15.70
N GLY A 403 -22.35 8.50 15.40
CA GLY A 403 -21.06 7.98 15.83
C GLY A 403 -20.15 9.05 16.42
N TYR A 404 -19.21 8.56 17.23
CA TYR A 404 -18.13 9.37 17.79
C TYR A 404 -16.83 8.62 17.56
N TYR A 405 -15.89 9.29 16.90
CA TYR A 405 -14.56 8.75 16.62
C TYR A 405 -13.53 9.57 17.36
N THR A 406 -12.56 8.90 17.98
CA THR A 406 -11.41 9.56 18.57
C THR A 406 -10.15 8.81 18.19
N ALA A 407 -9.07 9.56 17.95
CA ALA A 407 -7.75 8.99 17.67
C ALA A 407 -6.68 9.85 18.36
N SER A 408 -5.72 9.17 18.98
CA SER A 408 -4.50 9.81 19.50
C SER A 408 -3.33 9.15 18.81
N THR A 409 -2.39 9.96 18.30
CA THR A 409 -1.17 9.44 17.66
C THR A 409 0.04 10.16 18.23
N SER A 410 1.13 9.42 18.39
CA SER A 410 2.42 9.98 18.75
C SER A 410 3.48 9.42 17.80
N ALA A 411 4.50 10.23 17.52
CA ALA A 411 5.66 9.78 16.78
C ALA A 411 6.90 10.51 17.30
N SER A 412 7.98 9.77 17.45
CA SER A 412 9.32 10.32 17.68
C SER A 412 10.22 9.85 16.54
N ASP A 413 10.89 10.78 15.92
CA ASP A 413 11.78 10.51 14.78
C ASP A 413 13.20 10.90 15.10
N TRP A 414 14.16 10.11 14.59
CA TRP A 414 15.57 10.46 14.54
C TRP A 414 16.05 10.12 13.13
N TRP A 415 16.53 11.13 12.39
CA TRP A 415 16.95 10.97 11.00
C TRP A 415 18.38 11.46 10.83
N SER A 416 19.16 10.75 10.03
CA SER A 416 20.36 11.27 9.42
C SER A 416 20.34 10.88 7.94
N LEU A 417 20.11 11.85 7.08
CA LEU A 417 20.09 11.68 5.63
C LEU A 417 21.30 12.40 5.08
N GLY A 418 22.12 11.68 4.29
CA GLY A 418 23.36 12.22 3.79
C GLY A 418 24.48 11.24 4.07
N ASN A 419 25.55 11.72 4.70
CA ASN A 419 26.76 10.90 4.90
C ASN A 419 27.22 10.28 3.57
N THR A 420 27.22 11.09 2.52
CA THR A 420 27.45 10.67 1.14
C THR A 420 28.92 10.39 0.89
N ALA A 421 29.19 9.32 0.17
CA ALA A 421 30.55 8.94 -0.21
C ALA A 421 30.50 8.14 -1.52
N TYR A 422 31.64 8.02 -2.18
CA TYR A 422 31.74 7.19 -3.38
C TYR A 422 31.82 5.70 -3.02
N HIS A 423 31.10 4.92 -3.79
CA HIS A 423 31.12 3.46 -3.74
C HIS A 423 31.46 2.91 -5.11
N VAL A 424 32.10 1.76 -5.15
CA VAL A 424 32.31 1.04 -6.40
C VAL A 424 30.92 0.64 -6.95
N LEU A 425 30.73 0.84 -8.24
CA LEU A 425 29.44 0.56 -8.88
C LEU A 425 29.42 -0.90 -9.35
N GLU A 426 29.23 -1.79 -8.39
CA GLU A 426 29.03 -3.22 -8.60
C GLU A 426 28.06 -3.72 -7.51
N ALA A 427 27.52 -4.91 -7.67
CA ALA A 427 26.57 -5.43 -6.68
C ALA A 427 27.25 -5.52 -5.31
N GLY A 428 26.70 -4.79 -4.33
CA GLY A 428 27.28 -4.72 -2.99
C GLY A 428 28.64 -4.05 -2.92
N GLY A 429 28.95 -3.18 -3.88
CA GLY A 429 30.26 -2.53 -3.99
C GLY A 429 30.65 -1.70 -2.77
N GLU A 430 31.94 -1.77 -2.41
CA GLU A 430 32.40 -1.15 -1.17
C GLU A 430 32.58 0.36 -1.24
N LEU A 431 32.58 0.98 -0.09
CA LEU A 431 32.93 2.40 0.09
C LEU A 431 34.40 2.62 -0.33
N LEU A 432 34.65 3.76 -0.96
CA LEU A 432 36.01 4.15 -1.37
C LEU A 432 36.61 5.18 -0.42
N ASN A 433 37.85 4.94 -0.04
CA ASN A 433 38.72 5.90 0.65
C ASN A 433 39.69 6.48 -0.36
N GLY A 434 40.23 7.66 -0.08
CA GLY A 434 41.26 8.28 -0.92
C GLY A 434 40.71 9.21 -2.00
N ILE A 435 39.41 9.17 -2.27
CA ILE A 435 38.75 10.15 -3.12
C ILE A 435 37.77 10.93 -2.20
N GLU A 436 38.01 12.21 -2.07
CA GLU A 436 37.12 13.06 -1.28
C GLU A 436 36.02 13.64 -2.16
N CYS A 437 34.81 13.61 -1.67
CA CYS A 437 33.70 14.19 -2.36
C CYS A 437 33.69 15.71 -2.15
N ASN A 438 33.68 16.47 -3.24
CA ASN A 438 33.72 17.92 -3.18
C ASN A 438 32.35 18.47 -2.75
N GLN A 439 32.29 18.98 -1.54
CA GLN A 439 31.03 19.48 -0.96
C GLN A 439 30.42 20.64 -1.76
N ASN A 440 31.23 21.39 -2.49
CA ASN A 440 30.74 22.56 -3.22
C ASN A 440 30.24 22.25 -4.62
N THR A 441 30.71 21.19 -5.24
CA THR A 441 30.40 20.89 -6.64
C THR A 441 29.68 19.56 -6.83
N ASP A 442 29.90 18.61 -5.93
CA ASP A 442 29.45 17.23 -6.14
C ASP A 442 28.20 16.86 -5.32
N GLY A 443 27.68 17.81 -4.55
CA GLY A 443 26.49 17.54 -3.73
C GLY A 443 26.70 16.71 -2.47
N CYS A 444 27.96 16.41 -2.15
CA CYS A 444 28.29 15.59 -0.99
C CYS A 444 28.06 16.29 0.35
N GLY A 445 27.86 17.61 0.32
CA GLY A 445 27.60 18.39 1.52
C GLY A 445 26.15 18.26 2.02
N PHE A 446 25.29 17.55 1.30
CA PHE A 446 23.93 17.38 1.76
C PHE A 446 23.91 16.51 3.01
N ASN A 447 23.47 17.09 4.10
CA ASN A 447 23.12 16.37 5.33
C ASN A 447 21.80 16.91 5.84
N TYR A 448 20.94 16.01 6.29
CA TYR A 448 19.68 16.40 6.89
C TYR A 448 19.51 15.56 8.15
N ASP A 449 19.94 16.15 9.26
CA ASP A 449 19.91 15.52 10.58
C ASP A 449 18.79 16.13 11.38
N ILE A 450 17.84 15.33 11.86
CA ILE A 450 16.74 15.84 12.68
C ILE A 450 16.40 14.88 13.82
N SER A 451 15.87 15.45 14.87
CA SER A 451 15.12 14.73 15.89
C SER A 451 13.79 15.46 16.08
N SER A 452 12.69 14.73 16.13
CA SER A 452 11.39 15.36 16.29
C SER A 452 10.47 14.52 17.17
N THR A 453 9.53 15.20 17.82
CA THR A 453 8.45 14.54 18.57
C THR A 453 7.14 15.23 18.29
N GLY A 454 6.09 14.43 18.17
CA GLY A 454 4.76 14.96 17.94
C GLY A 454 3.67 14.14 18.57
N ASP A 455 2.60 14.84 18.94
CA ASP A 455 1.35 14.24 19.39
C ASP A 455 0.22 14.88 18.59
N ALA A 456 -0.73 14.05 18.16
CA ALA A 456 -1.91 14.54 17.45
C ALA A 456 -3.16 13.88 18.04
N ARG A 457 -4.23 14.64 18.07
CA ARG A 457 -5.53 14.13 18.51
C ARG A 457 -6.62 14.55 17.54
N THR A 458 -7.43 13.58 17.14
CA THR A 458 -8.59 13.81 16.31
C THR A 458 -9.84 13.38 17.07
N ASN A 459 -10.85 14.24 17.08
CA ASN A 459 -12.17 13.89 17.61
C ASN A 459 -13.22 14.25 16.57
N ALA A 460 -14.15 13.34 16.31
CA ALA A 460 -15.18 13.59 15.29
C ALA A 460 -16.53 13.06 15.73
N LEU A 461 -17.56 13.84 15.45
CA LEU A 461 -18.93 13.37 15.52
C LEU A 461 -19.39 13.15 14.08
N TYR A 462 -20.08 12.05 13.85
CA TYR A 462 -20.64 11.80 12.53
C TYR A 462 -22.06 11.28 12.62
N PHE A 463 -22.78 11.54 11.54
CA PHE A 463 -24.15 11.06 11.35
C PHE A 463 -24.23 10.49 9.93
N THR A 464 -24.82 9.31 9.79
CA THR A 464 -25.15 8.76 8.48
C THR A 464 -26.61 8.28 8.49
N SER A 465 -27.22 8.34 7.34
CA SER A 465 -28.56 7.79 7.16
C SER A 465 -28.69 7.16 5.78
N GLN A 466 -29.58 6.20 5.68
CA GLN A 466 -29.91 5.56 4.43
C GLN A 466 -31.43 5.43 4.36
N TYR A 467 -32.00 5.85 3.23
CA TYR A 467 -33.44 5.84 3.01
C TYR A 467 -33.77 5.07 1.74
N LYS A 468 -34.55 4.01 1.90
CA LYS A 468 -34.99 3.20 0.78
C LYS A 468 -36.41 3.66 0.37
N PHE A 469 -36.58 4.02 -0.91
CA PHE A 469 -37.86 4.49 -1.40
C PHE A 469 -38.17 3.84 -2.75
N ALA A 470 -39.47 3.71 -3.03
CA ALA A 470 -39.98 3.08 -4.26
C ALA A 470 -39.33 1.71 -4.52
N ASP A 471 -38.96 1.00 -3.45
CA ASP A 471 -38.36 -0.34 -3.44
C ASP A 471 -37.05 -0.47 -4.22
N ALA A 472 -36.80 0.39 -5.20
CA ALA A 472 -35.64 0.28 -6.10
C ALA A 472 -34.55 1.31 -5.83
N PHE A 473 -34.86 2.35 -5.05
CA PHE A 473 -33.92 3.46 -4.83
C PHE A 473 -33.46 3.48 -3.38
N THR A 474 -32.14 3.66 -3.20
CA THR A 474 -31.55 3.86 -1.88
C THR A 474 -30.75 5.16 -1.92
N LEU A 475 -31.14 6.12 -1.10
CA LEU A 475 -30.42 7.37 -0.92
C LEU A 475 -29.65 7.29 0.39
N ASP A 476 -28.36 7.64 0.38
CA ASP A 476 -27.60 7.73 1.61
C ASP A 476 -26.97 9.11 1.76
N LEU A 477 -26.85 9.54 3.00
CA LEU A 477 -26.31 10.84 3.38
C LEU A 477 -25.36 10.62 4.56
N GLY A 478 -24.28 11.41 4.60
CA GLY A 478 -23.39 11.39 5.74
C GLY A 478 -22.77 12.75 5.96
N VAL A 479 -22.54 13.07 7.23
CA VAL A 479 -21.83 14.28 7.63
C VAL A 479 -20.90 13.94 8.80
N ARG A 480 -19.71 14.54 8.81
CA ARG A 480 -18.72 14.36 9.87
C ARG A 480 -18.14 15.70 10.21
N LYS A 481 -18.18 16.07 11.49
CA LYS A 481 -17.46 17.24 11.98
C LYS A 481 -16.27 16.77 12.80
N GLU A 482 -15.09 17.15 12.35
CA GLU A 482 -13.82 16.71 12.92
C GLU A 482 -13.05 17.89 13.48
N ASN A 483 -12.50 17.72 14.67
CA ASN A 483 -11.52 18.63 15.28
C ASN A 483 -10.18 17.91 15.35
N HIS A 484 -9.11 18.59 14.96
CA HIS A 484 -7.77 18.02 14.86
C HIS A 484 -6.77 18.94 15.55
N ASP A 485 -6.05 18.39 16.53
CA ASP A 485 -5.00 19.09 17.31
C ASP A 485 -3.66 18.45 17.01
N VAL A 486 -2.60 19.27 16.83
CA VAL A 486 -1.23 18.77 16.70
C VAL A 486 -0.29 19.62 17.55
N GLN A 487 0.56 18.92 18.33
CA GLN A 487 1.70 19.50 19.04
C GLN A 487 2.95 18.83 18.47
N TYR A 488 3.91 19.62 17.97
CA TYR A 488 5.05 19.04 17.27
C TYR A 488 6.27 19.95 17.43
N SER A 489 7.43 19.33 17.61
CA SER A 489 8.69 20.07 17.72
C SER A 489 9.81 19.34 16.98
N VAL A 490 10.73 20.11 16.42
CA VAL A 490 11.86 19.60 15.63
C VAL A 490 13.15 20.26 16.12
N ASP A 491 14.16 19.42 16.37
CA ASP A 491 15.56 19.79 16.54
C ASP A 491 16.23 19.50 15.19
N GLU A 492 16.51 20.53 14.44
CA GLU A 492 17.29 20.40 13.21
C GLU A 492 18.77 20.39 13.57
N ASP A 493 19.55 19.66 12.82
CA ASP A 493 21.01 19.51 12.98
C ASP A 493 21.43 18.70 14.22
N LEU A 494 20.48 18.15 14.99
CA LEU A 494 20.77 17.31 16.18
C LEU A 494 21.73 18.01 17.16
N ASP A 495 21.46 19.31 17.40
CA ASP A 495 22.29 20.11 18.33
C ASP A 495 21.60 20.38 19.68
N GLY A 496 20.39 19.82 19.86
CA GLY A 496 19.62 20.02 21.08
C GLY A 496 18.78 21.27 21.12
N ILE A 497 18.73 22.03 20.01
CA ILE A 497 17.97 23.28 19.93
C ILE A 497 16.72 23.06 19.09
N ILE A 498 15.56 23.32 19.68
CA ILE A 498 14.29 23.22 18.94
C ILE A 498 14.17 24.42 18.01
N THR A 499 14.07 24.15 16.72
CA THR A 499 13.99 25.18 15.67
C THR A 499 12.58 25.34 15.11
N LYS A 500 11.73 24.30 15.25
CA LYS A 500 10.35 24.35 14.77
C LYS A 500 9.43 23.89 15.88
N THR A 501 8.41 24.67 16.17
CA THR A 501 7.38 24.34 17.15
C THR A 501 6.01 24.59 16.52
N VAL A 502 5.12 23.63 16.63
CA VAL A 502 3.76 23.68 16.07
C VAL A 502 2.76 23.49 17.19
N ASP A 503 1.77 24.37 17.23
CA ASP A 503 0.59 24.27 18.10
C ASP A 503 -0.61 24.56 17.19
N TYR A 504 -1.37 23.52 16.86
CA TYR A 504 -2.34 23.57 15.77
C TYR A 504 -3.68 23.01 16.24
N ASN A 505 -4.75 23.72 15.90
CA ASN A 505 -6.10 23.25 16.17
C ASN A 505 -7.02 23.75 15.07
N GLU A 506 -7.61 22.83 14.30
CA GLU A 506 -8.55 23.17 13.24
C GLU A 506 -9.70 22.18 13.19
N SER A 507 -10.84 22.66 12.71
CA SER A 507 -12.03 21.84 12.51
C SER A 507 -12.47 21.89 11.05
N LYS A 508 -12.96 20.76 10.55
CA LYS A 508 -13.57 20.66 9.22
C LYS A 508 -14.81 19.80 9.26
N THR A 509 -15.71 20.07 8.31
CA THR A 509 -16.93 19.28 8.13
C THR A 509 -16.88 18.62 6.76
N SER A 510 -16.85 17.30 6.75
CA SER A 510 -16.92 16.47 5.55
C SER A 510 -18.35 15.98 5.34
N TRP A 511 -18.70 15.70 4.08
CA TRP A 511 -20.03 15.18 3.79
C TRP A 511 -19.98 14.24 2.58
N THR A 512 -20.98 13.37 2.50
CA THR A 512 -21.15 12.43 1.40
C THR A 512 -22.63 12.22 1.12
N THR A 513 -22.96 12.01 -0.14
CA THR A 513 -24.31 11.59 -0.51
C THR A 513 -24.21 10.65 -1.72
N GLY A 514 -25.01 9.60 -1.68
CA GLY A 514 -25.07 8.62 -2.76
C GLY A 514 -26.49 8.19 -3.05
N LEU A 515 -26.75 7.86 -4.31
CA LEU A 515 -28.04 7.32 -4.74
C LEU A 515 -27.77 6.03 -5.51
N ASN A 516 -28.40 4.95 -5.09
CA ASN A 516 -28.38 3.67 -5.77
C ASN A 516 -29.73 3.36 -6.36
N TYR A 517 -29.76 2.94 -7.61
CA TYR A 517 -30.99 2.45 -8.27
C TYR A 517 -30.77 0.99 -8.66
N SER A 518 -31.51 0.10 -8.02
CA SER A 518 -31.49 -1.34 -8.33
C SER A 518 -32.44 -1.58 -9.51
N ILE A 519 -31.87 -1.82 -10.69
CA ILE A 519 -32.64 -2.08 -11.92
C ILE A 519 -33.39 -3.41 -11.75
N ASN A 520 -32.73 -4.39 -11.18
CA ASN A 520 -33.32 -5.69 -10.80
C ASN A 520 -32.40 -6.31 -9.71
N ASP A 521 -32.60 -7.58 -9.39
CA ASP A 521 -31.84 -8.25 -8.33
C ASP A 521 -30.35 -8.35 -8.61
N ASP A 522 -29.95 -8.28 -9.89
CA ASP A 522 -28.55 -8.48 -10.31
C ASP A 522 -27.88 -7.21 -10.80
N MET A 523 -28.66 -6.18 -11.19
CA MET A 523 -28.12 -5.00 -11.88
C MET A 523 -28.47 -3.72 -11.14
N GLY A 524 -27.56 -2.78 -11.12
CA GLY A 524 -27.82 -1.48 -10.53
C GLY A 524 -26.91 -0.39 -11.09
N VAL A 525 -27.31 0.83 -10.84
CA VAL A 525 -26.49 2.01 -11.13
C VAL A 525 -26.43 2.86 -9.87
N PHE A 526 -25.34 3.60 -9.70
CA PHE A 526 -25.23 4.50 -8.57
C PHE A 526 -24.52 5.78 -8.96
N ALA A 527 -24.79 6.82 -8.20
CA ALA A 527 -24.08 8.08 -8.30
C ALA A 527 -23.73 8.54 -6.89
N ARG A 528 -22.58 9.17 -6.73
CA ARG A 528 -22.12 9.68 -5.44
C ARG A 528 -21.31 10.95 -5.61
N VAL A 529 -21.47 11.86 -4.65
CA VAL A 529 -20.62 13.05 -4.53
C VAL A 529 -20.20 13.17 -3.08
N ASN A 530 -18.94 13.55 -2.86
CA ASN A 530 -18.49 13.81 -1.51
C ASN A 530 -17.43 14.92 -1.47
N ARG A 531 -17.28 15.50 -0.30
CA ARG A 531 -16.18 16.42 0.02
C ARG A 531 -15.59 16.01 1.35
N GLY A 532 -14.28 15.85 1.34
CA GLY A 532 -13.53 15.46 2.52
C GLY A 532 -12.27 16.27 2.68
N TYR A 533 -11.58 16.07 3.78
CA TYR A 533 -10.39 16.82 4.13
C TYR A 533 -9.33 15.86 4.65
N LYS A 534 -8.08 16.04 4.18
CA LYS A 534 -6.93 15.37 4.79
C LYS A 534 -6.27 16.40 5.69
N MET A 535 -6.33 16.15 6.99
CA MET A 535 -5.74 17.03 8.00
C MET A 535 -4.24 16.80 8.08
N PRO A 536 -3.45 17.85 8.37
CA PRO A 536 -1.99 17.71 8.39
C PRO A 536 -1.50 16.98 9.64
N TYR A 537 -0.42 16.23 9.47
CA TYR A 537 0.31 15.58 10.55
C TYR A 537 1.74 16.11 10.60
N PHE A 538 2.58 15.48 11.38
CA PHE A 538 3.91 15.97 11.77
C PHE A 538 4.79 16.39 10.59
N ASP A 539 4.95 15.50 9.61
CA ASP A 539 5.84 15.77 8.47
C ASP A 539 5.29 16.86 7.56
N ASP A 540 3.97 17.01 7.48
CA ASP A 540 3.35 18.10 6.72
C ASP A 540 3.83 19.46 7.28
N PHE A 541 3.90 19.57 8.62
CA PHE A 541 4.34 20.81 9.25
C PHE A 541 5.85 21.03 9.10
N ARG A 542 6.65 19.98 9.27
CA ARG A 542 8.10 20.08 9.09
C ARG A 542 8.45 20.57 7.69
N ASP A 543 7.83 19.95 6.69
CA ASP A 543 8.17 20.20 5.29
C ASP A 543 7.55 21.49 4.75
N ASN A 544 6.55 22.02 5.42
CA ASN A 544 5.85 23.24 5.02
C ASN A 544 5.84 24.28 6.14
N PHE A 545 6.88 24.29 6.98
CA PHE A 545 6.89 25.12 8.18
C PHE A 545 6.75 26.61 7.86
N GLY A 546 7.42 27.08 6.81
CA GLY A 546 7.31 28.47 6.37
C GLY A 546 5.88 28.85 5.97
N ALA A 547 5.19 27.97 5.25
CA ALA A 547 3.80 28.19 4.88
C ALA A 547 2.89 28.23 6.12
N TYR A 548 3.11 27.29 7.05
CA TYR A 548 2.38 27.26 8.32
C TYR A 548 2.58 28.56 9.11
N GLN A 549 3.82 29.03 9.24
CA GLN A 549 4.11 30.32 9.89
C GLN A 549 3.44 31.49 9.18
N GLY A 550 3.30 31.41 7.86
CA GLY A 550 2.60 32.40 7.05
C GLY A 550 1.09 32.37 7.16
N GLY A 551 0.53 31.41 7.93
CA GLY A 551 -0.90 31.30 8.16
C GLY A 551 -1.61 30.21 7.36
N GLU A 552 -0.89 29.45 6.52
CA GLU A 552 -1.49 28.35 5.80
C GLU A 552 -1.92 27.24 6.77
N LYS A 553 -3.08 26.66 6.54
CA LYS A 553 -3.61 25.62 7.42
C LYS A 553 -3.14 24.23 7.03
N LEU A 554 -2.54 24.06 5.85
CA LEU A 554 -1.99 22.82 5.31
C LEU A 554 -3.05 21.70 5.20
N ILE A 555 -4.32 22.06 5.08
CA ILE A 555 -5.42 21.11 4.93
C ILE A 555 -5.61 20.83 3.43
N LYS A 556 -5.67 19.56 3.07
CA LYS A 556 -5.98 19.17 1.69
C LYS A 556 -7.49 18.95 1.58
N GLU A 557 -8.13 19.65 0.65
CA GLU A 557 -9.56 19.50 0.39
C GLU A 557 -9.74 18.58 -0.82
N VAL A 558 -10.58 17.57 -0.67
CA VAL A 558 -10.84 16.57 -1.73
C VAL A 558 -12.32 16.60 -2.08
N THR A 559 -12.62 16.84 -3.36
CA THR A 559 -13.97 16.71 -3.91
C THR A 559 -13.98 15.54 -4.89
N GLN A 560 -14.98 14.66 -4.75
CA GLN A 560 -15.08 13.47 -5.58
C GLN A 560 -16.49 13.31 -6.12
N GLY A 561 -16.59 12.86 -7.39
CA GLY A 561 -17.85 12.42 -7.98
C GLY A 561 -17.66 11.04 -8.59
N GLU A 562 -18.68 10.20 -8.49
CA GLU A 562 -18.68 8.85 -9.03
C GLU A 562 -20.02 8.55 -9.70
N LEU A 563 -19.97 7.82 -10.81
CA LEU A 563 -21.13 7.26 -11.47
C LEU A 563 -20.79 5.83 -11.85
N GLY A 564 -21.57 4.86 -11.41
CA GLY A 564 -21.23 3.45 -11.63
C GLY A 564 -22.41 2.62 -12.10
N TYR A 565 -22.05 1.56 -12.83
CA TYR A 565 -22.94 0.45 -13.19
C TYR A 565 -22.39 -0.82 -12.57
N LYS A 566 -23.26 -1.67 -12.07
CA LYS A 566 -22.87 -2.95 -11.50
C LYS A 566 -23.79 -4.08 -11.96
N LEU A 567 -23.16 -5.24 -12.15
CA LEU A 567 -23.86 -6.50 -12.42
C LEU A 567 -23.28 -7.52 -11.46
N ILE A 568 -24.12 -8.05 -10.56
CA ILE A 568 -23.70 -9.00 -9.54
C ILE A 568 -24.63 -10.20 -9.61
N SER A 569 -24.08 -11.33 -10.06
CA SER A 569 -24.83 -12.56 -10.22
C SER A 569 -24.03 -13.72 -9.62
N ASP A 570 -24.56 -14.93 -9.74
CA ASP A 570 -23.89 -16.11 -9.20
C ASP A 570 -22.53 -16.37 -9.85
N THR A 571 -22.38 -15.98 -11.13
CA THR A 571 -21.14 -16.22 -11.88
C THR A 571 -20.31 -14.96 -12.10
N THR A 572 -20.89 -13.77 -11.89
CA THR A 572 -20.27 -12.53 -12.37
C THR A 572 -20.39 -11.43 -11.33
N ASP A 573 -19.26 -10.80 -11.00
CA ASP A 573 -19.21 -9.49 -10.36
C ASP A 573 -18.58 -8.52 -11.36
N PHE A 574 -19.31 -7.47 -11.70
CA PHE A 574 -18.82 -6.45 -12.63
C PHE A 574 -19.18 -5.07 -12.12
N TYR A 575 -18.18 -4.20 -12.06
CA TYR A 575 -18.36 -2.78 -11.83
C TYR A 575 -17.69 -2.00 -12.96
N ALA A 576 -18.41 -1.02 -13.50
CA ALA A 576 -17.83 0.02 -14.33
C ALA A 576 -18.09 1.35 -13.63
N THR A 577 -17.05 2.05 -13.24
CA THR A 577 -17.17 3.30 -12.47
C THR A 577 -16.46 4.43 -13.20
N PHE A 578 -17.17 5.49 -13.49
CA PHE A 578 -16.61 6.76 -13.94
C PHE A 578 -16.37 7.62 -12.68
N PHE A 579 -15.21 8.27 -12.61
CA PHE A 579 -14.89 9.11 -11.45
C PHE A 579 -14.30 10.46 -11.89
N VAL A 580 -14.52 11.47 -11.05
CA VAL A 580 -13.83 12.76 -11.14
C VAL A 580 -13.37 13.12 -9.73
N ASN A 581 -12.14 13.64 -9.63
CA ASN A 581 -11.54 14.03 -8.34
C ASN A 581 -10.82 15.36 -8.48
N GLU A 582 -10.86 16.16 -7.42
CA GLU A 582 -10.05 17.36 -7.27
C GLU A 582 -9.40 17.34 -5.89
N VAL A 583 -8.09 17.55 -5.82
CA VAL A 583 -7.35 17.68 -4.56
C VAL A 583 -6.73 19.08 -4.54
N LYS A 584 -7.21 19.93 -3.63
CA LYS A 584 -6.68 21.29 -3.43
C LYS A 584 -5.75 21.33 -2.24
N GLY A 585 -4.66 22.09 -2.36
CA GLY A 585 -3.72 22.29 -1.28
C GLY A 585 -2.78 21.10 -1.07
N ASP A 586 -2.63 20.30 -2.12
CA ASP A 586 -1.68 19.20 -2.05
C ASP A 586 -0.26 19.75 -1.96
N THR A 587 0.61 19.02 -1.24
CA THR A 587 1.99 19.42 -1.05
C THR A 587 2.92 18.38 -1.67
N PHE A 588 3.86 18.84 -2.47
CA PHE A 588 4.84 17.97 -3.09
C PHE A 588 6.23 18.37 -2.61
N VAL A 589 6.95 17.42 -2.04
CA VAL A 589 8.31 17.59 -1.54
C VAL A 589 9.25 16.85 -2.49
N SER A 590 10.12 17.58 -3.18
CA SER A 590 11.06 16.97 -4.11
C SER A 590 12.19 16.24 -3.38
N ARG A 591 12.64 16.77 -2.25
CA ARG A 591 13.63 16.13 -1.38
C ARG A 591 13.56 16.71 0.04
N PRO A 592 13.99 15.97 1.04
CA PRO A 592 14.02 16.48 2.42
C PRO A 592 14.80 17.79 2.52
N GLY A 593 14.29 18.72 3.32
CA GLY A 593 14.92 20.02 3.54
C GLY A 593 14.58 21.09 2.52
N VAL A 594 13.81 20.76 1.48
CA VAL A 594 13.37 21.71 0.47
C VAL A 594 11.88 22.03 0.71
N PRO A 595 11.48 23.32 0.72
CA PRO A 595 10.07 23.64 0.90
C PRO A 595 9.19 22.98 -0.16
N ALA A 596 8.03 22.48 0.27
CA ALA A 596 7.11 21.83 -0.63
C ALA A 596 6.43 22.82 -1.57
N GLU A 597 6.14 22.36 -2.78
CA GLU A 597 5.26 23.07 -3.70
C GLU A 597 3.81 22.79 -3.30
N ILE A 598 2.97 23.82 -3.24
CA ILE A 598 1.53 23.67 -2.97
C ILE A 598 0.79 23.75 -4.30
N LEU A 599 -0.02 22.75 -4.59
CA LEU A 599 -0.67 22.64 -5.91
C LEU A 599 -2.08 22.07 -5.81
N THR A 600 -2.83 22.15 -6.91
CA THR A 600 -4.14 21.52 -7.08
C THR A 600 -4.04 20.51 -8.21
N ASN A 601 -4.48 19.29 -7.94
CA ASN A 601 -4.55 18.20 -8.92
C ASN A 601 -5.99 17.87 -9.24
N GLU A 602 -6.28 17.60 -10.51
CA GLU A 602 -7.56 17.08 -10.96
C GLU A 602 -7.33 15.77 -11.71
N ALA A 603 -8.32 14.88 -11.64
CA ALA A 603 -8.30 13.62 -12.37
C ALA A 603 -9.71 13.19 -12.72
N TYR A 604 -9.85 12.53 -13.87
CA TYR A 604 -11.08 11.84 -14.21
C TYR A 604 -10.73 10.55 -14.95
N GLY A 605 -11.63 9.57 -14.86
CA GLY A 605 -11.35 8.30 -15.52
C GLY A 605 -12.44 7.29 -15.35
N VAL A 606 -12.15 6.09 -15.85
CA VAL A 606 -13.03 4.93 -15.79
C VAL A 606 -12.27 3.75 -15.20
N GLU A 607 -12.89 3.05 -14.28
CA GLU A 607 -12.41 1.78 -13.73
C GLU A 607 -13.33 0.65 -14.16
N LEU A 608 -12.73 -0.49 -14.46
CA LEU A 608 -13.47 -1.74 -14.66
C LEU A 608 -12.94 -2.77 -13.66
N ASP A 609 -13.86 -3.42 -12.94
CA ASP A 609 -13.58 -4.51 -12.02
C ASP A 609 -14.49 -5.66 -12.41
N TYR A 610 -13.92 -6.76 -12.89
CA TYR A 610 -14.69 -7.86 -13.45
C TYR A 610 -14.15 -9.19 -12.93
N ASN A 611 -15.03 -9.94 -12.30
CA ASN A 611 -14.76 -11.31 -11.86
C ASN A 611 -15.81 -12.22 -12.48
N PHE A 612 -15.35 -13.26 -13.13
CA PHE A 612 -16.22 -14.24 -13.76
C PHE A 612 -15.75 -15.64 -13.35
N ASN A 613 -16.71 -16.47 -12.92
CA ASN A 613 -16.47 -17.86 -12.55
C ASN A 613 -17.49 -18.73 -13.27
N HIS A 614 -17.01 -19.73 -13.98
CA HIS A 614 -17.87 -20.65 -14.75
C HIS A 614 -17.78 -22.06 -14.19
N GLU A 615 -18.88 -22.79 -14.26
CA GLU A 615 -18.95 -24.17 -13.74
C GLU A 615 -17.99 -25.16 -14.42
N SER A 616 -17.47 -24.80 -15.62
CA SER A 616 -16.46 -25.61 -16.32
C SER A 616 -15.09 -25.59 -15.63
N GLY A 617 -14.91 -24.78 -14.60
CA GLY A 617 -13.63 -24.56 -13.93
C GLY A 617 -12.88 -23.32 -14.42
N PHE A 618 -13.36 -22.66 -15.46
CA PHE A 618 -12.72 -21.45 -16.00
C PHE A 618 -13.14 -20.23 -15.17
N SER A 619 -12.18 -19.39 -14.85
CA SER A 619 -12.47 -18.09 -14.23
C SER A 619 -11.53 -17.02 -14.78
N VAL A 620 -11.95 -15.78 -14.66
CA VAL A 620 -11.09 -14.64 -15.04
C VAL A 620 -11.38 -13.48 -14.10
N ASN A 621 -10.30 -12.83 -13.68
CA ASN A 621 -10.35 -11.54 -12.99
C ASN A 621 -9.73 -10.51 -13.94
N LEU A 622 -10.42 -9.37 -14.12
CA LEU A 622 -9.91 -8.26 -14.92
C LEU A 622 -10.04 -7.00 -14.10
N ASN A 623 -8.96 -6.24 -13.96
CA ASN A 623 -9.09 -4.87 -13.50
C ASN A 623 -8.38 -3.93 -14.48
N THR A 624 -8.99 -2.80 -14.73
CA THR A 624 -8.51 -1.83 -15.72
C THR A 624 -8.80 -0.43 -15.23
N THR A 625 -7.86 0.48 -15.46
CA THR A 625 -8.04 1.91 -15.18
C THR A 625 -7.65 2.69 -16.44
N LEU A 626 -8.50 3.62 -16.82
CA LEU A 626 -8.23 4.64 -17.83
C LEU A 626 -8.42 5.98 -17.16
N GLN A 627 -7.43 6.86 -17.22
CA GLN A 627 -7.55 8.14 -16.51
C GLN A 627 -6.73 9.24 -17.16
N GLN A 628 -7.08 10.46 -16.83
CA GLN A 628 -6.34 11.66 -17.20
C GLN A 628 -6.16 12.49 -15.95
N THR A 629 -4.94 12.98 -15.72
CA THR A 629 -4.62 13.86 -14.60
C THR A 629 -4.14 15.21 -15.13
N GLU A 630 -4.35 16.26 -14.34
CA GLU A 630 -3.82 17.59 -14.64
C GLU A 630 -3.52 18.36 -13.35
N ILE A 631 -2.40 19.03 -13.32
CA ILE A 631 -2.07 20.00 -12.28
C ILE A 631 -2.74 21.31 -12.70
N THR A 632 -3.84 21.67 -12.06
CA THR A 632 -4.63 22.84 -12.47
C THR A 632 -4.18 24.14 -11.79
N GLU A 633 -3.50 24.03 -10.64
CA GLU A 633 -2.89 25.18 -9.98
C GLU A 633 -1.51 24.79 -9.46
N SER A 634 -0.52 25.57 -9.79
CA SER A 634 0.87 25.41 -9.38
C SER A 634 1.66 26.65 -9.79
N PRO A 635 2.69 27.05 -9.02
CA PRO A 635 3.54 28.16 -9.45
C PRO A 635 4.27 27.90 -10.78
N GLU A 636 4.66 26.65 -11.05
CA GLU A 636 5.51 26.32 -12.20
C GLU A 636 4.96 25.25 -13.13
N ASN A 637 4.07 24.38 -12.63
CA ASN A 637 3.70 23.16 -13.35
C ASN A 637 2.24 23.12 -13.81
N LYS A 638 1.57 24.26 -13.84
CA LYS A 638 0.17 24.35 -14.25
C LYS A 638 -0.02 23.84 -15.68
N GLY A 639 -1.00 22.96 -15.88
CA GLY A 639 -1.33 22.34 -17.15
C GLY A 639 -0.58 21.04 -17.43
N ASN A 640 0.37 20.68 -16.57
CA ASN A 640 1.11 19.42 -16.70
C ASN A 640 0.31 18.25 -16.13
N GLU A 641 0.65 17.05 -16.57
CA GLU A 641 0.11 15.81 -15.98
C GLU A 641 0.77 15.57 -14.62
N ALA A 642 0.02 15.04 -13.69
CA ALA A 642 0.59 14.64 -12.39
C ALA A 642 1.62 13.52 -12.59
N GLN A 643 2.73 13.63 -11.87
CA GLN A 643 3.85 12.68 -12.02
C GLN A 643 3.46 11.24 -11.64
N ARG A 644 4.08 10.30 -12.31
CA ARG A 644 4.07 8.87 -12.01
C ARG A 644 2.68 8.24 -12.06
N GLN A 645 1.76 8.80 -12.83
CA GLN A 645 0.40 8.29 -12.91
C GLN A 645 0.10 7.85 -14.35
N PRO A 646 -0.02 6.54 -14.59
CA PRO A 646 -0.26 6.07 -15.97
C PRO A 646 -1.67 6.44 -16.43
N LYS A 647 -1.82 6.73 -17.71
CA LYS A 647 -3.12 7.00 -18.33
C LYS A 647 -3.97 5.74 -18.44
N TRP A 648 -3.31 4.59 -18.53
CA TRP A 648 -4.04 3.32 -18.48
C TRP A 648 -3.17 2.25 -17.86
N GLN A 649 -3.85 1.32 -17.21
CA GLN A 649 -3.24 0.08 -16.73
C GLN A 649 -4.29 -1.03 -16.80
N VAL A 650 -3.83 -2.24 -17.01
CA VAL A 650 -4.71 -3.41 -17.11
C VAL A 650 -4.04 -4.60 -16.42
N ARG A 651 -4.85 -5.42 -15.78
CA ARG A 651 -4.41 -6.65 -15.13
C ARG A 651 -5.48 -7.71 -15.39
N VAL A 652 -5.08 -8.83 -15.99
CA VAL A 652 -5.99 -9.93 -16.32
C VAL A 652 -5.42 -11.21 -15.72
N THR A 653 -6.22 -11.91 -14.93
CA THR A 653 -5.84 -13.19 -14.33
C THR A 653 -6.82 -14.27 -14.75
N PRO A 654 -6.58 -14.96 -15.88
CA PRO A 654 -7.33 -16.16 -16.21
C PRO A 654 -6.87 -17.34 -15.34
N SER A 655 -7.81 -18.25 -15.08
CA SER A 655 -7.55 -19.40 -14.23
C SER A 655 -8.43 -20.57 -14.73
N TYR A 656 -7.90 -21.78 -14.63
CA TYR A 656 -8.65 -22.99 -15.02
C TYR A 656 -8.44 -24.10 -14.03
N ASP A 657 -9.53 -24.54 -13.43
CA ASP A 657 -9.55 -25.67 -12.50
C ASP A 657 -9.89 -26.94 -13.28
N PHE A 658 -9.14 -28.01 -13.05
CA PHE A 658 -9.35 -29.27 -13.74
C PHE A 658 -8.89 -30.44 -12.87
N GLU A 659 -9.25 -31.64 -13.29
CA GLU A 659 -8.83 -32.86 -12.61
C GLU A 659 -7.99 -33.71 -13.56
N VAL A 660 -6.88 -34.24 -13.07
CA VAL A 660 -6.03 -35.15 -13.81
C VAL A 660 -5.56 -36.28 -12.89
N ASP A 661 -5.86 -37.54 -13.30
CA ASP A 661 -5.50 -38.73 -12.54
C ASP A 661 -5.95 -38.69 -11.08
N GLY A 662 -7.14 -38.11 -10.82
CA GLY A 662 -7.69 -38.01 -9.47
C GLY A 662 -7.10 -36.89 -8.62
N MET A 663 -6.25 -36.05 -9.19
CA MET A 663 -5.71 -34.88 -8.52
C MET A 663 -6.39 -33.62 -9.02
N TYR A 664 -6.76 -32.73 -8.13
CA TYR A 664 -7.27 -31.41 -8.52
C TYR A 664 -6.10 -30.49 -8.83
N ALA A 665 -6.27 -29.69 -9.87
CA ALA A 665 -5.24 -28.75 -10.31
C ALA A 665 -5.86 -27.43 -10.72
N THR A 666 -5.14 -26.35 -10.51
CA THR A 666 -5.49 -25.00 -11.00
C THR A 666 -4.28 -24.42 -11.74
N LEU A 667 -4.47 -24.13 -13.00
CA LEU A 667 -3.49 -23.39 -13.81
C LEU A 667 -3.97 -21.96 -13.93
N TYR A 668 -3.12 -21.00 -13.61
CA TYR A 668 -3.49 -19.59 -13.68
C TYR A 668 -2.31 -18.75 -14.13
N GLY A 669 -2.62 -17.55 -14.58
CA GLY A 669 -1.58 -16.59 -14.93
C GLY A 669 -2.11 -15.18 -14.78
N THR A 670 -1.22 -14.20 -14.71
CA THR A 670 -1.59 -12.79 -14.69
C THR A 670 -0.80 -12.06 -15.75
N ILE A 671 -1.49 -11.29 -16.57
CA ILE A 671 -0.88 -10.37 -17.53
C ILE A 671 -1.17 -8.95 -17.02
N SER A 672 -0.11 -8.19 -16.77
CA SER A 672 -0.21 -6.80 -16.35
C SER A 672 0.44 -5.91 -17.39
N ALA A 673 -0.16 -4.78 -17.70
CA ALA A 673 0.43 -3.80 -18.60
C ALA A 673 0.12 -2.40 -18.10
N VAL A 674 1.07 -1.51 -18.29
CA VAL A 674 0.97 -0.11 -17.83
C VAL A 674 1.52 0.81 -18.91
N ASP A 675 0.90 1.99 -19.03
CA ASP A 675 1.26 3.02 -20.01
C ASP A 675 2.55 3.74 -19.61
N ASP A 676 3.13 4.45 -20.56
CA ASP A 676 4.15 5.46 -20.29
C ASP A 676 3.59 6.49 -19.32
N ARG A 677 4.47 7.05 -18.50
CA ARG A 677 4.07 8.10 -17.56
C ARG A 677 5.24 9.03 -17.29
N PHE A 678 4.96 10.24 -16.85
CA PHE A 678 6.02 11.19 -16.51
C PHE A 678 6.59 10.86 -15.13
N GLY A 679 7.90 10.94 -15.02
CA GLY A 679 8.60 10.70 -13.75
C GLY A 679 8.60 11.91 -12.82
N ASN A 680 8.22 13.09 -13.31
CA ASN A 680 8.24 14.34 -12.55
C ASN A 680 7.08 15.25 -12.95
N ASN A 681 6.74 16.21 -12.09
CA ASN A 681 5.65 17.17 -12.35
C ASN A 681 5.97 18.15 -13.48
N GLU A 682 7.24 18.35 -13.80
CA GLU A 682 7.68 19.19 -14.92
C GLU A 682 7.38 18.52 -16.27
N ASN A 683 7.07 17.25 -16.28
CA ASN A 683 6.82 16.42 -17.47
C ASN A 683 8.02 16.37 -18.41
N THR A 684 9.24 16.41 -17.87
CA THR A 684 10.48 16.39 -18.66
C THR A 684 11.11 14.99 -18.73
N VAL A 685 10.73 14.08 -17.84
CA VAL A 685 11.26 12.71 -17.76
C VAL A 685 10.11 11.74 -18.02
N THR A 686 10.30 10.83 -18.99
CA THR A 686 9.31 9.77 -19.28
C THR A 686 9.80 8.44 -18.73
N LEU A 687 8.92 7.74 -18.04
CA LEU A 687 9.11 6.34 -17.63
C LEU A 687 8.30 5.48 -18.59
N ASP A 688 8.99 4.61 -19.31
CA ASP A 688 8.35 3.77 -20.33
C ASP A 688 7.35 2.79 -19.72
N GLY A 689 6.27 2.55 -20.42
CA GLY A 689 5.33 1.49 -20.09
C GLY A 689 5.97 0.11 -20.22
N TYR A 690 5.36 -0.88 -19.60
CA TYR A 690 5.87 -2.25 -19.66
C TYR A 690 4.74 -3.27 -19.53
N GLU A 691 5.06 -4.51 -19.87
CA GLU A 691 4.16 -5.65 -19.78
C GLU A 691 4.84 -6.73 -18.92
N LYS A 692 4.09 -7.32 -18.02
CA LYS A 692 4.60 -8.35 -17.11
C LYS A 692 3.67 -9.56 -17.16
N VAL A 693 4.25 -10.76 -17.18
CA VAL A 693 3.49 -12.02 -17.16
C VAL A 693 3.91 -12.82 -15.93
N ASP A 694 2.93 -13.27 -15.17
CA ASP A 694 3.11 -14.19 -14.04
C ASP A 694 2.38 -15.49 -14.37
N LEU A 695 2.88 -16.61 -13.86
CA LEU A 695 2.30 -17.93 -14.13
C LEU A 695 2.30 -18.74 -12.85
N GLY A 696 1.22 -19.49 -12.60
CA GLY A 696 1.13 -20.35 -11.43
C GLY A 696 0.42 -21.64 -11.68
N LEU A 697 0.76 -22.65 -10.88
CA LEU A 697 0.12 -23.96 -10.90
C LEU A 697 -0.06 -24.41 -9.45
N ILE A 698 -1.28 -24.79 -9.11
CA ILE A 698 -1.61 -25.40 -7.82
C ILE A 698 -2.06 -26.82 -8.10
N ILE A 699 -1.51 -27.80 -7.37
CA ILE A 699 -1.91 -29.21 -7.46
C ILE A 699 -2.30 -29.69 -6.08
N GLU A 700 -3.40 -30.40 -6.00
CA GLU A 700 -3.89 -31.03 -4.77
C GLU A 700 -3.83 -32.56 -4.98
N PRO A 701 -2.69 -33.18 -4.69
CA PRO A 701 -2.51 -34.63 -4.97
C PRO A 701 -3.33 -35.51 -4.04
N MET A 702 -3.70 -35.03 -2.88
CA MET A 702 -4.61 -35.71 -1.96
C MET A 702 -5.26 -34.68 -1.05
N GLU A 703 -6.38 -35.05 -0.46
CA GLU A 703 -7.11 -34.14 0.41
C GLU A 703 -6.22 -33.51 1.47
N GLY A 704 -6.28 -32.20 1.56
CA GLY A 704 -5.54 -31.41 2.53
C GLY A 704 -4.12 -31.03 2.13
N ILE A 705 -3.54 -31.65 1.10
CA ILE A 705 -2.18 -31.32 0.65
C ILE A 705 -2.25 -30.49 -0.62
N LYS A 706 -1.62 -29.31 -0.62
CA LYS A 706 -1.49 -28.47 -1.82
C LYS A 706 -0.02 -28.20 -2.12
N LEU A 707 0.33 -28.28 -3.40
CA LEU A 707 1.62 -27.84 -3.92
C LEU A 707 1.36 -26.65 -4.82
N GLN A 708 2.13 -25.57 -4.66
CA GLN A 708 2.00 -24.39 -5.53
C GLN A 708 3.36 -24.01 -6.09
N LEU A 709 3.40 -23.84 -7.42
CA LEU A 709 4.52 -23.23 -8.12
C LEU A 709 4.06 -21.87 -8.63
N ALA A 710 4.78 -20.81 -8.27
CA ALA A 710 4.44 -19.44 -8.70
C ALA A 710 5.68 -18.78 -9.30
N ILE A 711 5.57 -18.39 -10.56
CA ILE A 711 6.64 -17.68 -11.28
C ILE A 711 6.18 -16.25 -11.49
N ASP A 712 6.84 -15.30 -10.86
CA ASP A 712 6.58 -13.88 -11.05
C ASP A 712 7.52 -13.35 -12.11
N ASN A 713 7.02 -12.49 -13.00
CA ASN A 713 7.80 -11.87 -14.07
C ASN A 713 8.46 -12.93 -14.95
N LEU A 714 7.65 -13.81 -15.54
CA LEU A 714 8.12 -14.96 -16.33
C LEU A 714 9.10 -14.58 -17.44
N THR A 715 8.90 -13.43 -18.08
CA THR A 715 9.72 -12.95 -19.18
C THR A 715 10.92 -12.11 -18.74
N ASP A 716 11.09 -11.91 -17.42
CA ASP A 716 12.17 -11.10 -16.83
C ASP A 716 12.16 -9.67 -17.38
N GLU A 717 10.99 -9.07 -17.44
CA GLU A 717 10.81 -7.69 -17.92
C GLU A 717 11.58 -6.72 -17.00
N GLN A 718 12.24 -5.72 -17.61
CA GLN A 718 13.07 -4.73 -16.92
C GLN A 718 12.32 -3.39 -16.78
N GLY A 719 11.06 -3.41 -16.42
CA GLY A 719 10.26 -2.20 -16.26
C GLY A 719 10.74 -1.31 -15.12
N ILE A 720 10.45 -0.01 -15.20
CA ILE A 720 10.82 0.97 -14.18
C ILE A 720 9.54 1.49 -13.53
N THR A 721 9.45 1.44 -12.20
CA THR A 721 8.28 1.99 -11.49
C THR A 721 8.42 3.49 -11.27
N GLU A 722 9.60 3.95 -10.83
CA GLU A 722 9.83 5.37 -10.58
C GLU A 722 11.26 5.75 -10.94
N GLY A 723 11.44 6.96 -11.43
CA GLY A 723 12.76 7.58 -11.53
C GLY A 723 13.09 8.24 -10.20
N ASP A 724 14.34 8.64 -10.01
CA ASP A 724 14.75 9.37 -8.82
C ASP A 724 14.19 10.80 -8.91
N PRO A 725 13.19 11.17 -8.10
CA PRO A 725 12.55 12.49 -8.23
C PRO A 725 13.45 13.66 -7.84
N ARG A 726 14.60 13.38 -7.22
CA ARG A 726 15.54 14.40 -6.81
C ARG A 726 16.41 14.91 -7.98
N ASN A 727 16.42 14.16 -9.08
CA ASN A 727 17.29 14.46 -10.23
C ASN A 727 16.43 14.71 -11.47
N ALA A 728 16.52 15.91 -12.02
CA ALA A 728 15.72 16.33 -13.18
C ALA A 728 15.90 15.43 -14.41
N ASP A 729 17.09 14.86 -14.56
CA ASP A 729 17.40 13.97 -15.69
C ASP A 729 17.10 12.51 -15.40
N ALA A 730 16.66 12.20 -14.18
CA ALA A 730 16.35 10.86 -13.71
C ALA A 730 17.44 9.82 -14.09
N PRO A 731 18.70 10.05 -13.69
CA PRO A 731 19.76 9.11 -14.06
C PRO A 731 19.64 7.76 -13.34
N ASN A 732 18.78 7.69 -12.33
CA ASN A 732 18.54 6.49 -11.53
C ASN A 732 17.05 6.15 -11.57
N GLY A 733 16.72 4.86 -11.45
CA GLY A 733 15.32 4.41 -11.39
C GLY A 733 15.20 3.10 -10.64
N ARG A 734 13.97 2.79 -10.22
CA ARG A 734 13.67 1.52 -9.54
C ARG A 734 13.11 0.53 -10.55
N TYR A 735 13.83 -0.56 -10.74
CA TYR A 735 13.33 -1.68 -11.54
C TYR A 735 12.24 -2.43 -10.79
N ILE A 736 11.26 -2.97 -11.53
CA ILE A 736 10.33 -3.96 -10.97
C ILE A 736 11.15 -5.18 -10.54
N MET A 737 10.55 -6.04 -9.70
CA MET A 737 11.27 -7.24 -9.25
C MET A 737 11.60 -8.15 -10.43
N PRO A 738 12.82 -8.71 -10.45
CA PRO A 738 13.20 -9.65 -11.51
C PRO A 738 12.39 -10.93 -11.42
N ARG A 739 12.55 -11.82 -12.42
CA ARG A 739 11.86 -13.12 -12.39
C ARG A 739 12.22 -13.86 -11.10
N THR A 740 11.18 -14.35 -10.41
CA THR A 740 11.36 -15.19 -9.23
C THR A 740 10.47 -16.41 -9.34
N THR A 741 10.90 -17.52 -8.75
CA THR A 741 10.15 -18.76 -8.68
C THR A 741 9.98 -19.14 -7.22
N ARG A 742 8.73 -19.32 -6.78
CA ARG A 742 8.43 -19.79 -5.41
C ARG A 742 7.71 -21.12 -5.49
N LEU A 743 8.05 -22.01 -4.57
CA LEU A 743 7.41 -23.31 -4.41
C LEU A 743 6.92 -23.43 -2.98
N SER A 744 5.67 -23.81 -2.81
CA SER A 744 5.13 -24.06 -1.48
C SER A 744 4.41 -25.40 -1.39
N VAL A 745 4.43 -25.97 -0.20
CA VAL A 745 3.63 -27.13 0.15
C VAL A 745 2.85 -26.79 1.40
N SER A 746 1.56 -27.09 1.40
CA SER A 746 0.71 -26.85 2.56
C SER A 746 -0.10 -28.08 2.90
N TYR A 747 -0.40 -28.19 4.19
CA TYR A 747 -1.28 -29.23 4.73
C TYR A 747 -2.39 -28.55 5.55
N ALA A 748 -3.63 -28.83 5.15
CA ALA A 748 -4.81 -28.33 5.84
C ALA A 748 -5.57 -29.51 6.45
N PHE A 749 -6.11 -29.34 7.66
CA PHE A 749 -6.89 -30.38 8.35
C PHE A 749 -8.08 -29.79 9.07
#